data_7d9999ee33153b7a890822b5f1bb9fd2
#
_entry.id   7d9999ee33153b7a890822b5f1bb9fd2
#
_cell.length_a   1.000
_cell.length_b   1.000
_cell.length_c   1.000
_cell.angle_alpha   90.00
_cell.angle_beta   90.00
_cell.angle_gamma   90.00
#
_symmetry.space_group_name_H-M   'P 1'
#
loop_
_entity.id
_entity.type
_entity.pdbx_description
1 polymer ?
#
loop_
_entity_poly.entity_id
_entity_poly.type
_entity_poly.pdbx_seq_one_letter_code
_entity_poly.pdbx_strand_id
1 'polypeptide(L)'
;MNHHITGRRLAAALVTLATVGAVTGTLVTAPAVAAPVGATAERCVPSAAGLLPVGAEVVAAGAYGYLTTCTDENGEERLSLHKPDGTVTPYGNTRAYDSGSDWIVTRNEVGVTAHNPLTGAYANHSLSGELAGVAYDVAYESRPTADGLGRELWQLTHTNGVVSKLKLSNLFKGERETAHKVVAAGRDADGRPTVLIMGQGEHQVNGNWEPHSWSVVIPVPTGSVVPYGYGPGWNWDVATVTGALTPKYKATVTRATDGGHTLTATVLGTTTVKRVPLTDIQGVPVLAGIVGDTAFYAARRDPSAGSDVLTPLYARNLATGGAPYKVLENFSSVARHSDGSLVVRGATSNADGVFRIGRNGELTPELVADTGAVVALKVVSASVPATANLEKAGTSVPMSVELTRADADVQLTLTHQRTGKKLTTHMIPPVHGEPRFAYSWNGIIDGISAPNGTYTWQITAKGADGTGPLPTSGSLVVSRSANLHDFNDNGSTDVLARDAAGVLWRDDLYDWPVDGQAKPAKRTRIGTGWNTYKKIEAAGTVDGGATGDLIAVDGSGVLWSYTGKGDGTFNTRVRVGGGWGVYTQLAAGSDWQTADRSSDLFAADTSGVLWYYRATGDPAKPYFPRIRVGGGWGVYNQITAVGNIVGDAGGELIARDKDGVLWLYQSNGFSFLPRVRVGGGWGGFSQLVGAGDVTNDGRPDLIAYGTGGTYVYRSNGTATGAFTRQPTTLYAGEGGKFTSVS
;
A
#
# COMPACT_ATOMS: atom_id res chain seq x y z
N MET A 1 -55.71 24.90 -13.28
CA MET A 1 -56.10 23.96 -14.32
C MET A 1 -55.24 22.72 -14.19
N ASN A 2 -55.93 21.64 -13.89
CA ASN A 2 -55.38 20.28 -13.68
C ASN A 2 -54.70 19.72 -14.94
N HIS A 3 -53.67 18.89 -14.76
CA HIS A 3 -53.73 17.48 -15.19
C HIS A 3 -52.57 16.66 -14.61
N HIS A 4 -52.94 15.65 -13.85
CA HIS A 4 -52.20 14.43 -13.52
C HIS A 4 -51.90 13.57 -14.76
N ILE A 5 -50.80 12.77 -14.77
CA ILE A 5 -50.79 11.39 -15.29
C ILE A 5 -49.56 10.67 -14.64
N THR A 6 -49.82 9.84 -13.75
CA THR A 6 -49.58 8.39 -13.42
C THR A 6 -48.46 7.65 -14.16
N GLY A 7 -47.72 6.92 -13.31
CA GLY A 7 -46.61 6.03 -13.64
C GLY A 7 -46.97 4.69 -14.29
N ARG A 8 -45.99 4.00 -14.79
CA ARG A 8 -45.98 2.55 -15.01
C ARG A 8 -44.63 1.92 -14.74
N ARG A 9 -44.63 0.92 -13.87
CA ARG A 9 -43.58 -0.06 -13.68
C ARG A 9 -43.62 -1.05 -14.87
N LEU A 10 -42.42 -1.47 -15.32
CA LEU A 10 -42.29 -2.66 -16.18
C LEU A 10 -41.25 -3.60 -15.59
N ALA A 11 -41.73 -4.82 -15.36
CA ALA A 11 -40.93 -5.97 -14.95
C ALA A 11 -40.24 -6.58 -16.18
N ALA A 12 -39.02 -7.02 -16.06
CA ALA A 12 -38.31 -7.75 -17.10
C ALA A 12 -38.34 -9.27 -16.78
N ALA A 13 -38.79 -10.03 -17.76
CA ALA A 13 -38.83 -11.48 -17.72
C ALA A 13 -37.55 -12.09 -18.30
N LEU A 14 -37.08 -13.14 -17.65
CA LEU A 14 -36.03 -14.04 -18.16
C LEU A 14 -36.59 -14.87 -19.34
N VAL A 15 -35.81 -14.99 -20.40
CA VAL A 15 -35.99 -16.04 -21.42
C VAL A 15 -34.68 -16.83 -21.53
N THR A 16 -34.75 -18.08 -21.16
CA THR A 16 -33.74 -19.13 -21.42
C THR A 16 -33.94 -19.67 -22.84
N LEU A 17 -32.90 -19.71 -23.63
CA LEU A 17 -32.89 -20.47 -24.89
C LEU A 17 -31.70 -21.42 -24.87
N ALA A 18 -31.99 -22.73 -24.85
CA ALA A 18 -31.06 -23.82 -25.08
C ALA A 18 -30.95 -24.13 -26.56
N THR A 19 -29.75 -24.17 -27.11
CA THR A 19 -29.50 -24.81 -28.42
C THR A 19 -28.35 -25.82 -28.26
N VAL A 20 -28.70 -27.05 -28.58
CA VAL A 20 -27.81 -28.21 -28.69
C VAL A 20 -27.11 -28.14 -30.07
N GLY A 21 -25.78 -28.17 -30.05
CA GLY A 21 -24.96 -28.37 -31.25
C GLY A 21 -23.82 -29.34 -30.94
N ALA A 22 -23.90 -30.54 -31.45
CA ALA A 22 -22.85 -31.54 -31.34
C ALA A 22 -21.73 -31.24 -32.36
N VAL A 23 -20.51 -31.09 -31.83
CA VAL A 23 -19.27 -31.15 -32.66
C VAL A 23 -18.33 -32.13 -31.98
N THR A 24 -18.02 -33.19 -32.70
CA THR A 24 -16.99 -34.20 -32.38
C THR A 24 -15.62 -33.59 -32.56
N GLY A 25 -14.83 -33.51 -31.51
CA GLY A 25 -13.45 -33.04 -31.49
C GLY A 25 -12.67 -33.73 -30.36
N THR A 26 -11.61 -34.32 -30.69
CA THR A 26 -10.63 -35.12 -29.92
C THR A 26 -10.32 -34.56 -28.54
N LEU A 27 -10.48 -35.41 -27.53
CA LEU A 27 -10.07 -35.21 -26.14
C LEU A 27 -8.54 -35.01 -26.03
N VAL A 28 -8.13 -33.77 -25.79
CA VAL A 28 -6.83 -33.49 -25.18
C VAL A 28 -7.12 -33.41 -23.68
N THR A 29 -6.62 -34.34 -22.90
CA THR A 29 -6.71 -34.35 -21.44
C THR A 29 -5.86 -33.16 -20.91
N ALA A 30 -6.54 -32.09 -20.51
CA ALA A 30 -5.94 -31.05 -19.66
C ALA A 30 -5.74 -31.61 -18.25
N PRO A 31 -4.65 -31.27 -17.55
CA PRO A 31 -4.47 -31.69 -16.17
C PRO A 31 -5.60 -31.09 -15.32
N ALA A 32 -6.18 -31.92 -14.46
CA ALA A 32 -7.26 -31.52 -13.56
C ALA A 32 -6.80 -30.39 -12.66
N VAL A 33 -7.39 -29.21 -12.87
CA VAL A 33 -7.31 -28.11 -11.91
C VAL A 33 -8.18 -28.54 -10.72
N ALA A 34 -7.54 -28.75 -9.57
CA ALA A 34 -8.25 -29.04 -8.34
C ALA A 34 -9.24 -27.90 -8.03
N ALA A 35 -10.50 -28.24 -7.84
CA ALA A 35 -11.53 -27.28 -7.42
C ALA A 35 -11.20 -26.70 -6.04
N PRO A 36 -11.55 -25.43 -5.76
CA PRO A 36 -11.35 -24.86 -4.43
C PRO A 36 -12.21 -25.61 -3.41
N VAL A 37 -11.57 -26.22 -2.43
CA VAL A 37 -12.22 -26.90 -1.31
C VAL A 37 -12.86 -25.84 -0.42
N GLY A 38 -14.18 -25.85 -0.28
CA GLY A 38 -14.91 -25.03 0.68
C GLY A 38 -14.46 -25.33 2.11
N ALA A 39 -14.46 -24.28 2.95
CA ALA A 39 -14.02 -24.28 4.33
C ALA A 39 -14.86 -25.25 5.20
N THR A 40 -14.45 -26.51 5.24
CA THR A 40 -14.74 -27.45 6.31
C THR A 40 -13.49 -27.57 7.16
N ALA A 41 -13.65 -27.87 8.48
CA ALA A 41 -12.54 -28.16 9.38
C ALA A 41 -11.48 -28.97 8.63
N GLU A 42 -10.24 -28.50 8.61
CA GLU A 42 -9.18 -29.11 7.80
C GLU A 42 -9.04 -30.56 8.20
N ARG A 43 -9.50 -31.45 7.33
CA ARG A 43 -9.36 -32.88 7.52
C ARG A 43 -7.89 -33.24 7.37
N CYS A 44 -7.42 -34.13 8.21
CA CYS A 44 -6.11 -34.72 8.03
C CYS A 44 -6.01 -35.41 6.68
N VAL A 45 -5.28 -34.79 5.79
CA VAL A 45 -4.94 -35.47 4.55
C VAL A 45 -3.70 -36.31 4.82
N PRO A 46 -3.74 -37.63 4.59
CA PRO A 46 -2.57 -38.47 4.73
C PRO A 46 -1.46 -37.95 3.84
N SER A 47 -0.34 -37.55 4.44
CA SER A 47 0.85 -37.15 3.73
C SER A 47 1.63 -38.38 3.25
N ALA A 48 2.63 -38.14 2.40
CA ALA A 48 3.59 -39.19 2.03
C ALA A 48 4.27 -39.76 3.30
N ALA A 49 4.74 -40.98 3.22
CA ALA A 49 5.36 -41.65 4.38
C ALA A 49 6.48 -40.80 4.99
N GLY A 50 6.38 -40.53 6.28
CA GLY A 50 7.33 -39.70 7.04
C GLY A 50 7.00 -38.22 7.13
N LEU A 51 5.95 -37.72 6.47
CA LEU A 51 5.51 -36.32 6.58
C LEU A 51 4.37 -36.18 7.59
N LEU A 52 4.26 -34.98 8.18
CA LEU A 52 3.15 -34.60 9.06
C LEU A 52 1.87 -34.44 8.23
N PRO A 53 0.71 -34.96 8.64
CA PRO A 53 -0.54 -34.65 7.96
C PRO A 53 -0.85 -33.16 7.92
N VAL A 54 -1.26 -32.66 6.75
CA VAL A 54 -1.78 -31.30 6.64
C VAL A 54 -3.05 -31.20 7.49
N GLY A 55 -3.19 -30.12 8.28
CA GLY A 55 -4.30 -29.97 9.23
C GLY A 55 -4.05 -30.57 10.63
N ALA A 56 -2.92 -31.25 10.85
CA ALA A 56 -2.53 -31.70 12.19
C ALA A 56 -2.22 -30.52 13.10
N GLU A 57 -2.74 -30.53 14.33
CA GLU A 57 -2.54 -29.49 15.34
C GLU A 57 -1.73 -30.02 16.52
N VAL A 58 -0.82 -29.24 17.06
CA VAL A 58 -0.06 -29.59 18.27
C VAL A 58 -0.92 -29.35 19.49
N VAL A 59 -1.03 -30.37 20.37
CA VAL A 59 -1.90 -30.28 21.55
C VAL A 59 -1.18 -30.49 22.87
N ALA A 60 -0.01 -31.15 22.89
CA ALA A 60 0.83 -31.32 24.08
C ALA A 60 2.27 -31.57 23.69
N ALA A 61 3.23 -31.21 24.57
CA ALA A 61 4.65 -31.43 24.36
C ALA A 61 5.40 -31.67 25.68
N GLY A 62 6.49 -32.42 25.63
CA GLY A 62 7.32 -32.77 26.76
C GLY A 62 8.58 -33.50 26.33
N ALA A 63 9.40 -33.99 27.26
CA ALA A 63 10.59 -34.76 26.93
C ALA A 63 10.31 -36.09 26.20
N TYR A 64 9.07 -36.53 26.20
CA TYR A 64 8.58 -37.67 25.40
C TYR A 64 8.42 -37.34 23.90
N GLY A 65 8.55 -36.07 23.51
CA GLY A 65 8.25 -35.54 22.19
C GLY A 65 7.03 -34.61 22.19
N TYR A 66 6.12 -34.78 21.22
CA TYR A 66 4.87 -34.00 21.17
C TYR A 66 3.71 -34.81 20.62
N LEU A 67 2.51 -34.35 20.95
CA LEU A 67 1.28 -34.90 20.45
C LEU A 67 0.65 -33.99 19.43
N THR A 68 0.16 -34.60 18.35
CA THR A 68 -0.70 -33.89 17.40
C THR A 68 -2.11 -34.52 17.45
N THR A 69 -3.10 -33.66 17.23
CA THR A 69 -4.47 -34.09 16.95
C THR A 69 -4.84 -33.83 15.51
N CYS A 70 -5.78 -34.61 15.01
CA CYS A 70 -6.18 -34.58 13.62
C CYS A 70 -7.61 -35.09 13.52
N THR A 71 -8.49 -34.44 12.76
CA THR A 71 -9.86 -34.92 12.54
C THR A 71 -9.89 -35.76 11.26
N ASP A 72 -10.30 -37.00 11.36
CA ASP A 72 -10.38 -37.92 10.23
C ASP A 72 -11.63 -37.68 9.34
N GLU A 73 -11.77 -38.49 8.30
CA GLU A 73 -12.90 -38.40 7.35
C GLU A 73 -14.28 -38.63 7.98
N ASN A 74 -14.32 -39.29 9.15
CA ASN A 74 -15.55 -39.56 9.91
C ASN A 74 -15.83 -38.46 10.95
N GLY A 75 -14.95 -37.45 11.09
CA GLY A 75 -15.07 -36.38 12.10
C GLY A 75 -14.52 -36.77 13.47
N GLU A 76 -13.82 -37.92 13.60
CA GLU A 76 -13.21 -38.34 14.87
C GLU A 76 -11.82 -37.73 15.06
N GLU A 77 -11.55 -37.25 16.28
CA GLU A 77 -10.22 -36.79 16.67
C GLU A 77 -9.28 -37.97 16.87
N ARG A 78 -8.12 -37.96 16.21
CA ARG A 78 -7.05 -38.96 16.37
C ARG A 78 -5.81 -38.32 16.91
N LEU A 79 -5.23 -38.89 17.94
CA LEU A 79 -3.96 -38.45 18.51
C LEU A 79 -2.80 -39.28 17.97
N SER A 80 -1.70 -38.60 17.66
CA SER A 80 -0.45 -39.22 17.28
C SER A 80 0.69 -38.70 18.17
N LEU A 81 1.48 -39.62 18.71
CA LEU A 81 2.69 -39.30 19.48
C LEU A 81 3.91 -39.29 18.56
N HIS A 82 4.54 -38.15 18.44
CA HIS A 82 5.80 -37.98 17.76
C HIS A 82 6.95 -37.99 18.76
N LYS A 83 7.77 -39.04 18.71
CA LYS A 83 8.88 -39.21 19.64
C LYS A 83 10.13 -38.49 19.18
N PRO A 84 11.08 -38.22 20.09
CA PRO A 84 12.36 -37.54 19.74
C PRO A 84 13.22 -38.32 18.74
N ASP A 85 13.04 -39.60 18.61
CA ASP A 85 13.74 -40.47 17.65
C ASP A 85 13.12 -40.47 16.24
N GLY A 86 12.10 -39.63 16.02
CA GLY A 86 11.36 -39.54 14.77
C GLY A 86 10.24 -40.57 14.60
N THR A 87 10.05 -41.48 15.56
CA THR A 87 8.98 -42.49 15.53
C THR A 87 7.62 -41.84 15.80
N VAL A 88 6.62 -42.13 14.95
CA VAL A 88 5.25 -41.66 15.12
C VAL A 88 4.36 -42.88 15.46
N THR A 89 3.62 -42.79 16.56
CA THR A 89 2.72 -43.85 16.99
C THR A 89 1.34 -43.32 17.30
N PRO A 90 0.26 -44.04 16.90
CA PRO A 90 -1.10 -43.71 17.34
C PRO A 90 -1.18 -43.71 18.86
N TYR A 91 -1.88 -42.73 19.44
CA TYR A 91 -2.00 -42.57 20.89
C TYR A 91 -3.46 -42.78 21.37
N GLY A 92 -4.43 -42.74 20.50
CA GLY A 92 -5.85 -42.96 20.82
C GLY A 92 -6.77 -41.94 20.13
N ASN A 93 -8.05 -42.03 20.48
CA ASN A 93 -9.13 -41.22 19.90
C ASN A 93 -9.78 -40.34 20.99
N THR A 94 -8.99 -39.75 21.87
CA THR A 94 -9.45 -38.95 23.00
C THR A 94 -8.83 -37.54 22.93
N ARG A 95 -9.51 -36.58 23.50
CA ARG A 95 -9.00 -35.17 23.54
C ARG A 95 -7.82 -35.07 24.50
N ALA A 96 -6.73 -34.52 24.05
CA ALA A 96 -5.55 -34.24 24.85
C ALA A 96 -5.47 -32.78 25.31
N TYR A 97 -4.69 -32.54 26.37
CA TYR A 97 -4.49 -31.22 26.97
C TYR A 97 -3.01 -31.00 27.24
N ASP A 98 -2.54 -29.77 27.01
CA ASP A 98 -1.20 -29.36 27.40
C ASP A 98 -1.08 -29.27 28.93
N SER A 99 -0.28 -30.15 29.52
CA SER A 99 -0.02 -30.18 30.96
C SER A 99 1.16 -29.29 31.38
N GLY A 100 1.90 -28.71 30.42
CA GLY A 100 3.14 -27.97 30.62
C GLY A 100 4.27 -28.82 31.19
N SER A 101 4.25 -30.14 31.01
CA SER A 101 5.15 -31.09 31.64
C SER A 101 5.31 -32.38 30.82
N ASP A 102 6.02 -33.38 31.36
CA ASP A 102 6.20 -34.68 30.71
C ASP A 102 5.01 -35.61 30.90
N TRP A 103 3.89 -35.15 31.38
CA TRP A 103 2.65 -35.89 31.48
C TRP A 103 1.75 -35.66 30.25
N ILE A 104 1.33 -36.72 29.61
CA ILE A 104 0.27 -36.68 28.59
C ILE A 104 -1.07 -36.80 29.31
N VAL A 105 -1.90 -35.78 29.16
CA VAL A 105 -3.21 -35.75 29.81
C VAL A 105 -4.31 -35.86 28.76
N THR A 106 -5.16 -36.87 28.88
CA THR A 106 -6.28 -37.11 28.00
C THR A 106 -7.59 -37.14 28.76
N ARG A 107 -8.69 -36.81 28.08
CA ARG A 107 -10.04 -36.86 28.64
C ARG A 107 -10.89 -37.91 27.92
N ASN A 108 -11.59 -38.72 28.73
CA ASN A 108 -12.64 -39.61 28.27
C ASN A 108 -14.01 -39.20 28.90
N GLU A 109 -15.05 -39.97 28.66
CA GLU A 109 -16.41 -39.70 29.15
C GLU A 109 -16.51 -39.67 30.69
N VAL A 110 -15.62 -40.36 31.39
CA VAL A 110 -15.66 -40.55 32.86
C VAL A 110 -14.78 -39.55 33.58
N GLY A 111 -13.73 -39.05 32.93
CA GLY A 111 -12.76 -38.19 33.61
C GLY A 111 -11.49 -37.90 32.82
N VAL A 112 -10.39 -37.73 33.55
CA VAL A 112 -9.09 -37.38 32.98
C VAL A 112 -8.05 -38.43 33.38
N THR A 113 -7.28 -38.87 32.41
CA THR A 113 -6.13 -39.76 32.62
C THR A 113 -4.84 -38.99 32.32
N ALA A 114 -3.92 -38.97 33.27
CA ALA A 114 -2.57 -38.51 33.08
C ALA A 114 -1.61 -39.72 33.01
N HIS A 115 -0.76 -39.74 31.98
CA HIS A 115 0.22 -40.80 31.76
C HIS A 115 1.59 -40.14 31.50
N ASN A 116 2.59 -40.60 32.23
CA ASN A 116 3.98 -40.18 31.97
C ASN A 116 4.69 -41.30 31.17
N PRO A 117 4.95 -41.09 29.88
CA PRO A 117 5.57 -42.12 29.04
C PRO A 117 7.00 -42.45 29.37
N LEU A 118 7.70 -41.55 30.09
CA LEU A 118 9.10 -41.73 30.47
C LEU A 118 9.25 -42.62 31.71
N THR A 119 8.29 -42.57 32.64
CA THR A 119 8.32 -43.30 33.89
C THR A 119 7.31 -44.44 33.94
N GLY A 120 6.34 -44.47 33.03
CA GLY A 120 5.22 -45.39 33.05
C GLY A 120 4.17 -45.09 34.12
N ALA A 121 4.26 -43.97 34.81
CA ALA A 121 3.32 -43.58 35.87
C ALA A 121 1.95 -43.16 35.28
N TYR A 122 0.87 -43.50 36.00
CA TYR A 122 -0.51 -43.19 35.66
C TYR A 122 -1.23 -42.51 36.82
N ALA A 123 -2.07 -41.51 36.50
CA ALA A 123 -3.03 -40.90 37.40
C ALA A 123 -4.42 -40.82 36.74
N ASN A 124 -5.45 -41.29 37.37
CA ASN A 124 -6.84 -41.25 36.88
C ASN A 124 -7.67 -40.37 37.80
N HIS A 125 -8.38 -39.39 37.24
CA HIS A 125 -9.20 -38.43 37.98
C HIS A 125 -10.64 -38.51 37.47
N SER A 126 -11.57 -39.06 38.31
CA SER A 126 -12.99 -39.01 38.00
C SER A 126 -13.53 -37.61 38.30
N LEU A 127 -14.14 -36.99 37.33
CA LEU A 127 -14.75 -35.68 37.42
C LEU A 127 -16.22 -35.80 37.89
N SER A 128 -16.64 -34.83 38.69
CA SER A 128 -18.06 -34.66 39.11
C SER A 128 -18.63 -33.33 38.61
N GLY A 129 -17.81 -32.50 37.93
CA GLY A 129 -18.14 -31.21 37.36
C GLY A 129 -17.40 -31.00 36.06
N GLU A 130 -17.21 -29.71 35.68
CA GLU A 130 -16.52 -29.32 34.47
C GLU A 130 -15.00 -29.29 34.66
N LEU A 131 -14.25 -29.78 33.70
CA LEU A 131 -12.81 -29.66 33.70
C LEU A 131 -12.41 -28.19 33.46
N ALA A 132 -11.83 -27.54 34.47
CA ALA A 132 -11.29 -26.19 34.37
C ALA A 132 -9.88 -26.17 33.71
N GLY A 133 -9.20 -27.32 33.67
CA GLY A 133 -7.95 -27.56 33.01
C GLY A 133 -7.04 -28.51 33.77
N VAL A 134 -5.82 -28.66 33.31
CA VAL A 134 -4.82 -29.59 33.85
C VAL A 134 -3.47 -28.89 34.02
N ALA A 135 -2.67 -29.39 34.98
CA ALA A 135 -1.28 -29.00 35.15
C ALA A 135 -0.50 -30.19 35.71
N TYR A 136 0.54 -30.61 35.05
CA TYR A 136 1.27 -31.84 35.37
C TYR A 136 0.33 -33.08 35.36
N ASP A 137 0.27 -33.82 36.44
CA ASP A 137 -0.64 -34.96 36.66
C ASP A 137 -1.92 -34.58 37.43
N VAL A 138 -2.14 -33.27 37.64
CA VAL A 138 -3.23 -32.73 38.45
C VAL A 138 -4.35 -32.20 37.56
N ALA A 139 -5.60 -32.59 37.88
CA ALA A 139 -6.79 -32.04 37.25
C ALA A 139 -7.46 -30.99 38.13
N TYR A 140 -7.99 -29.95 37.51
CA TYR A 140 -8.76 -28.89 38.16
C TYR A 140 -10.21 -28.94 37.67
N GLU A 141 -11.14 -29.05 38.62
CA GLU A 141 -12.56 -29.22 38.36
C GLU A 141 -13.34 -28.04 38.91
N SER A 142 -14.21 -27.47 38.10
CA SER A 142 -15.15 -26.42 38.49
C SER A 142 -16.53 -27.03 38.72
N ARG A 143 -17.09 -26.82 39.92
CA ARG A 143 -18.42 -27.36 40.34
C ARG A 143 -19.35 -26.24 40.73
N PRO A 144 -20.67 -26.35 40.52
CA PRO A 144 -21.64 -25.44 41.11
C PRO A 144 -21.53 -25.47 42.65
N THR A 145 -21.73 -24.34 43.30
CA THR A 145 -21.92 -24.25 44.75
C THR A 145 -23.26 -24.90 45.16
N ALA A 146 -23.40 -25.29 46.44
CA ALA A 146 -24.61 -25.95 46.92
C ALA A 146 -25.88 -25.09 46.80
N ASP A 147 -25.73 -23.75 46.82
CA ASP A 147 -26.81 -22.79 46.63
C ASP A 147 -27.09 -22.45 45.15
N GLY A 148 -26.28 -23.01 44.24
CA GLY A 148 -26.40 -22.78 42.81
C GLY A 148 -26.06 -21.36 42.34
N LEU A 149 -25.58 -20.48 43.21
CA LEU A 149 -25.31 -19.06 42.91
C LEU A 149 -23.87 -18.78 42.42
N GLY A 150 -23.01 -19.80 42.52
CA GLY A 150 -21.61 -19.67 42.14
C GLY A 150 -20.98 -21.00 41.76
N ARG A 151 -19.66 -21.00 41.62
CA ARG A 151 -18.86 -22.20 41.32
C ARG A 151 -17.68 -22.31 42.31
N GLU A 152 -17.27 -23.56 42.53
CA GLU A 152 -16.12 -23.91 43.35
C GLU A 152 -15.04 -24.56 42.50
N LEU A 153 -13.80 -24.25 42.78
CA LEU A 153 -12.65 -24.88 42.14
C LEU A 153 -12.08 -25.94 43.05
N TRP A 154 -11.88 -27.13 42.46
CA TRP A 154 -11.34 -28.31 43.17
C TRP A 154 -10.06 -28.77 42.45
N GLN A 155 -9.03 -29.06 43.24
CA GLN A 155 -7.80 -29.74 42.79
C GLN A 155 -7.94 -31.23 43.04
N LEU A 156 -7.68 -32.04 42.03
CA LEU A 156 -7.71 -33.50 42.07
C LEU A 156 -6.29 -34.01 41.90
N THR A 157 -5.75 -34.68 42.91
CA THR A 157 -4.42 -35.29 42.89
C THR A 157 -4.53 -36.79 43.04
N HIS A 158 -3.59 -37.52 42.48
CA HIS A 158 -3.50 -38.96 42.56
C HIS A 158 -2.20 -39.37 43.25
N THR A 159 -2.30 -40.06 44.41
CA THR A 159 -1.12 -40.53 45.17
C THR A 159 -1.35 -41.95 45.58
N ASN A 160 -0.45 -42.87 45.21
CA ASN A 160 -0.48 -44.28 45.57
C ASN A 160 -1.81 -44.97 45.29
N GLY A 161 -2.43 -44.69 44.14
CA GLY A 161 -3.74 -45.27 43.75
C GLY A 161 -4.96 -44.58 44.34
N VAL A 162 -4.78 -43.54 45.16
CA VAL A 162 -5.89 -42.79 45.78
C VAL A 162 -6.02 -41.39 45.20
N VAL A 163 -7.23 -41.04 44.79
CA VAL A 163 -7.56 -39.67 44.38
C VAL A 163 -7.91 -38.84 45.60
N SER A 164 -7.14 -37.81 45.84
CA SER A 164 -7.40 -36.77 46.84
C SER A 164 -8.04 -35.56 46.18
N LYS A 165 -9.05 -34.98 46.82
CA LYS A 165 -9.77 -33.80 46.34
C LYS A 165 -9.64 -32.67 47.35
N LEU A 166 -9.02 -31.55 46.91
CA LEU A 166 -8.85 -30.36 47.72
C LEU A 166 -9.69 -29.23 47.13
N LYS A 167 -10.57 -28.67 47.94
CA LYS A 167 -11.33 -27.47 47.56
C LYS A 167 -10.45 -26.25 47.62
N LEU A 168 -10.28 -25.54 46.50
CA LEU A 168 -9.52 -24.33 46.38
C LEU A 168 -10.41 -23.08 46.46
N SER A 169 -11.69 -23.23 46.73
CA SER A 169 -12.67 -22.16 46.90
C SER A 169 -12.39 -21.30 48.12
N ASN A 170 -12.73 -20.02 48.01
CA ASN A 170 -12.35 -18.90 48.87
C ASN A 170 -10.90 -18.38 48.60
N LEU A 171 -10.43 -18.55 47.37
CA LEU A 171 -9.24 -17.82 46.92
C LEU A 171 -9.39 -16.30 47.15
N PHE A 172 -10.67 -15.83 47.18
CA PHE A 172 -11.04 -14.46 47.47
C PHE A 172 -12.24 -14.42 48.41
N LYS A 173 -12.04 -13.84 49.59
CA LYS A 173 -13.05 -13.80 50.64
C LYS A 173 -14.18 -12.83 50.25
N GLY A 174 -15.42 -13.34 50.18
CA GLY A 174 -16.63 -12.52 49.93
C GLY A 174 -17.01 -12.38 48.44
N GLU A 175 -16.47 -13.22 47.57
CA GLU A 175 -16.79 -13.23 46.13
C GLU A 175 -17.69 -14.43 45.77
N ARG A 176 -18.47 -14.21 44.68
CA ARG A 176 -19.17 -15.28 43.96
C ARG A 176 -18.37 -15.61 42.72
N GLU A 177 -17.70 -16.76 42.71
CA GLU A 177 -16.93 -17.22 41.57
C GLU A 177 -17.92 -17.85 40.55
N THR A 178 -17.85 -17.44 39.29
CA THR A 178 -18.76 -17.87 38.22
C THR A 178 -18.08 -18.75 37.17
N ALA A 179 -16.77 -18.62 36.98
CA ALA A 179 -16.00 -19.43 36.04
C ALA A 179 -14.53 -19.55 36.46
N HIS A 180 -13.90 -20.68 36.09
CA HIS A 180 -12.50 -20.97 36.35
C HIS A 180 -11.85 -21.56 35.11
N LYS A 181 -10.58 -21.22 34.87
CA LYS A 181 -9.76 -21.81 33.81
C LYS A 181 -8.30 -21.91 34.23
N VAL A 182 -7.70 -23.06 34.05
CA VAL A 182 -6.25 -23.22 34.04
C VAL A 182 -5.74 -22.73 32.70
N VAL A 183 -4.88 -21.69 32.70
CA VAL A 183 -4.40 -21.06 31.46
C VAL A 183 -2.92 -21.35 31.19
N ALA A 184 -2.16 -21.74 32.20
CA ALA A 184 -0.77 -22.16 32.02
C ALA A 184 -0.26 -22.98 33.21
N ALA A 185 0.59 -23.95 32.94
CA ALA A 185 1.45 -24.61 33.90
C ALA A 185 2.89 -24.16 33.68
N GLY A 186 3.73 -24.18 34.73
CA GLY A 186 5.12 -23.75 34.66
C GLY A 186 5.84 -24.01 35.96
N ARG A 187 6.97 -23.34 36.18
CA ARG A 187 7.75 -23.44 37.41
C ARG A 187 7.95 -22.04 38.01
N ASP A 188 8.10 -21.95 39.34
CA ASP A 188 8.52 -20.73 40.02
C ASP A 188 10.05 -20.52 39.92
N ALA A 189 10.52 -19.45 40.52
CA ALA A 189 11.96 -19.12 40.54
C ALA A 189 12.83 -20.21 41.23
N ASP A 190 12.24 -21.00 42.14
CA ASP A 190 12.91 -22.09 42.84
C ASP A 190 12.78 -23.42 42.05
N GLY A 191 12.19 -23.42 40.88
CA GLY A 191 11.98 -24.59 40.05
C GLY A 191 10.80 -25.48 40.47
N ARG A 192 9.96 -25.04 41.43
CA ARG A 192 8.79 -25.81 41.88
C ARG A 192 7.67 -25.74 40.88
N PRO A 193 6.93 -26.85 40.65
CA PRO A 193 5.75 -26.87 39.79
C PRO A 193 4.69 -25.86 40.26
N THR A 194 4.20 -25.04 39.33
CA THR A 194 3.18 -24.04 39.58
C THR A 194 2.15 -24.01 38.43
N VAL A 195 0.99 -23.47 38.73
CA VAL A 195 -0.11 -23.29 37.76
C VAL A 195 -0.68 -21.89 37.84
N LEU A 196 -0.99 -21.31 36.70
CA LEU A 196 -1.73 -20.05 36.57
C LEU A 196 -3.19 -20.37 36.32
N ILE A 197 -4.03 -19.97 37.29
CA ILE A 197 -5.48 -20.09 37.20
C ILE A 197 -6.08 -18.70 37.07
N MET A 198 -7.07 -18.60 36.20
CA MET A 198 -7.88 -17.40 36.05
C MET A 198 -9.32 -17.72 36.42
N GLY A 199 -9.97 -16.75 37.04
CA GLY A 199 -11.36 -16.85 37.40
C GLY A 199 -12.12 -15.58 37.11
N GLN A 200 -13.43 -15.76 37.05
CA GLN A 200 -14.40 -14.69 36.90
C GLN A 200 -15.43 -14.84 37.96
N GLY A 201 -15.94 -13.75 38.49
CA GLY A 201 -16.92 -13.73 39.54
C GLY A 201 -17.52 -12.34 39.75
N GLU A 202 -18.21 -12.20 40.86
CA GLU A 202 -18.79 -10.95 41.31
C GLU A 202 -18.31 -10.67 42.72
N HIS A 203 -17.96 -9.44 43.01
CA HIS A 203 -17.65 -8.98 44.37
C HIS A 203 -18.61 -7.90 44.80
N GLN A 204 -18.78 -7.73 46.10
CA GLN A 204 -19.73 -6.78 46.66
C GLN A 204 -19.08 -5.41 46.90
N VAL A 205 -19.56 -4.41 46.16
CA VAL A 205 -19.15 -3.00 46.32
C VAL A 205 -20.36 -2.18 46.75
N ASN A 206 -20.32 -1.58 47.95
CA ASN A 206 -21.43 -0.80 48.50
C ASN A 206 -22.81 -1.50 48.45
N GLY A 207 -22.84 -2.79 48.67
CA GLY A 207 -24.05 -3.60 48.65
C GLY A 207 -24.48 -4.11 47.26
N ASN A 208 -23.84 -3.71 46.20
CA ASN A 208 -24.10 -4.18 44.83
C ASN A 208 -23.05 -5.22 44.39
N TRP A 209 -23.48 -6.21 43.59
CA TRP A 209 -22.59 -7.17 43.00
C TRP A 209 -22.01 -6.63 41.67
N GLU A 210 -20.69 -6.48 41.62
CA GLU A 210 -19.97 -6.01 40.43
C GLU A 210 -19.15 -7.12 39.82
N PRO A 211 -19.12 -7.25 38.44
CA PRO A 211 -18.29 -8.25 37.77
C PRO A 211 -16.81 -8.04 38.10
N HIS A 212 -16.14 -9.13 38.36
CA HIS A 212 -14.73 -9.15 38.70
C HIS A 212 -14.01 -10.32 38.05
N SER A 213 -12.76 -10.10 37.63
CA SER A 213 -11.89 -11.13 37.09
C SER A 213 -10.57 -11.14 37.83
N TRP A 214 -10.03 -12.32 38.09
CA TRP A 214 -8.82 -12.49 38.85
C TRP A 214 -7.88 -13.53 38.26
N SER A 215 -6.61 -13.52 38.68
CA SER A 215 -5.61 -14.52 38.33
C SER A 215 -4.71 -14.84 39.51
N VAL A 216 -4.46 -16.12 39.71
CA VAL A 216 -3.60 -16.60 40.79
C VAL A 216 -2.56 -17.60 40.27
N VAL A 217 -1.36 -17.56 40.84
CA VAL A 217 -0.35 -18.61 40.66
C VAL A 217 -0.27 -19.41 41.94
N ILE A 218 -0.43 -20.72 41.82
CA ILE A 218 -0.37 -21.63 42.96
C ILE A 218 0.63 -22.77 42.71
N PRO A 219 1.29 -23.32 43.73
CA PRO A 219 2.13 -24.51 43.63
C PRO A 219 1.27 -25.75 43.24
N VAL A 220 1.89 -26.77 42.66
CA VAL A 220 1.28 -28.05 42.26
C VAL A 220 2.09 -29.21 42.80
N PRO A 221 1.48 -30.12 43.59
CA PRO A 221 0.18 -29.96 44.27
C PRO A 221 0.29 -28.95 45.42
N THR A 222 -0.78 -28.26 45.73
CA THR A 222 -0.77 -27.26 46.80
C THR A 222 -1.35 -27.79 48.10
N GLY A 223 -0.74 -27.39 49.23
CA GLY A 223 -1.35 -27.44 50.57
C GLY A 223 -1.76 -26.06 51.07
N SER A 224 -1.34 -24.96 50.39
CA SER A 224 -1.69 -23.60 50.77
C SER A 224 -1.72 -22.71 49.53
N VAL A 225 -2.66 -21.78 49.49
CA VAL A 225 -2.82 -20.79 48.41
C VAL A 225 -2.14 -19.50 48.84
N VAL A 226 -1.19 -19.02 48.06
CA VAL A 226 -0.63 -17.68 48.20
C VAL A 226 -1.17 -16.86 47.03
N PRO A 227 -2.08 -15.91 47.26
CA PRO A 227 -2.60 -15.06 46.19
C PRO A 227 -1.51 -14.07 45.74
N TYR A 228 -1.06 -14.15 44.51
CA TYR A 228 -0.24 -13.14 43.87
C TYR A 228 -1.08 -12.30 42.90
N GLY A 229 -1.48 -11.14 43.36
CA GLY A 229 -1.85 -10.00 42.54
C GLY A 229 -3.30 -9.91 42.07
N TYR A 230 -3.97 -8.94 42.65
CA TYR A 230 -5.20 -8.36 42.14
C TYR A 230 -4.92 -7.63 40.82
N GLY A 231 -5.73 -7.89 39.79
CA GLY A 231 -5.88 -6.97 38.67
C GLY A 231 -7.20 -6.21 38.86
N PRO A 232 -7.24 -4.87 38.74
CA PRO A 232 -8.50 -4.13 38.90
C PRO A 232 -9.46 -4.47 37.75
N GLY A 233 -10.72 -4.71 38.12
CA GLY A 233 -11.96 -4.61 37.37
C GLY A 233 -11.95 -4.71 35.83
N TRP A 234 -11.51 -5.84 35.27
CA TRP A 234 -11.56 -6.05 33.84
C TRP A 234 -12.60 -7.13 33.55
N ASN A 235 -13.59 -6.80 32.74
CA ASN A 235 -14.60 -7.76 32.32
C ASN A 235 -14.06 -8.52 31.08
N TRP A 236 -13.46 -9.69 31.30
CA TRP A 236 -12.94 -10.53 30.20
C TRP A 236 -13.62 -11.92 30.21
N ASP A 237 -13.86 -12.44 29.04
CA ASP A 237 -14.40 -13.78 28.87
C ASP A 237 -13.30 -14.82 29.17
N VAL A 238 -13.47 -15.54 30.28
CA VAL A 238 -12.56 -16.62 30.70
C VAL A 238 -12.37 -17.70 29.62
N ALA A 239 -13.36 -17.92 28.77
CA ALA A 239 -13.25 -18.90 27.70
C ALA A 239 -12.18 -18.54 26.66
N THR A 240 -11.98 -17.26 26.42
CA THR A 240 -11.07 -16.75 25.37
C THR A 240 -9.67 -16.38 25.87
N VAL A 241 -9.48 -16.24 27.17
CA VAL A 241 -8.20 -15.85 27.76
C VAL A 241 -7.12 -16.90 27.55
N THR A 242 -5.93 -16.42 27.17
CA THR A 242 -4.70 -17.21 27.12
C THR A 242 -3.64 -16.61 28.05
N GLY A 243 -2.79 -17.46 28.58
CA GLY A 243 -1.76 -17.04 29.52
C GLY A 243 -0.45 -17.82 29.39
N ALA A 244 0.59 -17.30 29.99
CA ALA A 244 1.89 -17.93 30.06
C ALA A 244 2.47 -17.80 31.47
N LEU A 245 3.16 -18.84 31.91
CA LEU A 245 3.83 -18.89 33.19
C LEU A 245 5.26 -19.43 33.01
N THR A 246 6.23 -18.66 33.46
CA THR A 246 7.67 -18.99 33.47
C THR A 246 8.21 -18.71 34.86
N PRO A 247 9.45 -19.13 35.21
CA PRO A 247 10.08 -18.76 36.48
C PRO A 247 10.12 -17.24 36.72
N LYS A 248 10.14 -16.44 35.66
CA LYS A 248 10.27 -14.97 35.76
C LYS A 248 8.97 -14.24 35.58
N TYR A 249 8.06 -14.73 34.74
CA TYR A 249 6.88 -14.00 34.34
C TYR A 249 5.58 -14.80 34.53
N LYS A 250 4.56 -14.09 35.02
CA LYS A 250 3.14 -14.42 34.80
C LYS A 250 2.62 -13.46 33.74
N ALA A 251 2.07 -13.97 32.64
CA ALA A 251 1.54 -13.11 31.60
C ALA A 251 0.16 -13.57 31.11
N THR A 252 -0.66 -12.61 30.72
CA THR A 252 -2.00 -12.82 30.16
C THR A 252 -2.26 -11.79 29.06
N VAL A 253 -3.12 -12.15 28.11
CA VAL A 253 -3.66 -11.19 27.15
C VAL A 253 -5.07 -10.83 27.57
N THR A 254 -5.32 -9.53 27.68
CA THR A 254 -6.62 -8.98 28.10
C THR A 254 -7.09 -7.91 27.11
N ARG A 255 -8.41 -7.72 27.04
CA ARG A 255 -9.01 -6.63 26.27
C ARG A 255 -8.98 -5.36 27.10
N ALA A 256 -8.56 -4.26 26.52
CA ALA A 256 -8.59 -2.94 27.17
C ALA A 256 -10.01 -2.32 27.07
N THR A 257 -10.28 -1.30 27.88
CA THR A 257 -11.58 -0.60 27.93
C THR A 257 -11.91 0.13 26.62
N ASP A 258 -10.91 0.49 25.84
CA ASP A 258 -11.03 1.10 24.51
C ASP A 258 -11.29 0.07 23.39
N GLY A 259 -11.40 -1.20 23.73
CA GLY A 259 -11.59 -2.30 22.78
C GLY A 259 -10.29 -2.88 22.23
N GLY A 260 -9.14 -2.29 22.49
CA GLY A 260 -7.83 -2.81 22.14
C GLY A 260 -7.42 -4.03 22.95
N HIS A 261 -6.30 -4.65 22.59
CA HIS A 261 -5.74 -5.80 23.31
C HIS A 261 -4.41 -5.44 23.95
N THR A 262 -4.20 -5.93 25.17
CA THR A 262 -2.99 -5.68 25.94
C THR A 262 -2.39 -6.97 26.47
N LEU A 263 -1.13 -7.22 26.19
CA LEU A 263 -0.33 -8.22 26.88
C LEU A 263 0.15 -7.63 28.21
N THR A 264 -0.29 -8.23 29.30
CA THR A 264 0.12 -7.84 30.65
C THR A 264 1.05 -8.92 31.23
N ALA A 265 2.29 -8.57 31.51
CA ALA A 265 3.29 -9.44 32.09
C ALA A 265 3.72 -8.91 33.46
N THR A 266 3.55 -9.70 34.49
CA THR A 266 4.02 -9.42 35.86
C THR A 266 5.32 -10.17 36.13
N VAL A 267 6.34 -9.49 36.61
CA VAL A 267 7.58 -10.13 37.06
C VAL A 267 7.31 -10.76 38.41
N LEU A 268 7.43 -12.09 38.48
CA LEU A 268 7.13 -12.85 39.71
C LEU A 268 8.08 -12.43 40.87
N GLY A 269 7.52 -12.41 42.07
CA GLY A 269 8.24 -11.94 43.26
C GLY A 269 8.44 -10.43 43.36
N THR A 270 7.86 -9.65 42.43
CA THR A 270 7.94 -8.18 42.45
C THR A 270 6.57 -7.55 42.15
N THR A 271 6.48 -6.24 42.32
CA THR A 271 5.30 -5.44 41.92
C THR A 271 5.39 -4.94 40.47
N THR A 272 6.43 -5.32 39.71
CA THR A 272 6.65 -4.83 38.36
C THR A 272 5.67 -5.46 37.37
N VAL A 273 4.86 -4.61 36.75
CA VAL A 273 3.91 -5.00 35.72
C VAL A 273 4.25 -4.29 34.41
N LYS A 274 4.45 -5.05 33.37
CA LYS A 274 4.66 -4.56 32.00
C LYS A 274 3.38 -4.70 31.21
N ARG A 275 2.94 -3.62 30.57
CA ARG A 275 1.76 -3.61 29.69
C ARG A 275 2.19 -3.25 28.29
N VAL A 276 1.83 -4.09 27.34
CA VAL A 276 2.22 -3.99 25.94
C VAL A 276 0.96 -3.99 25.09
N PRO A 277 0.56 -2.87 24.47
CA PRO A 277 -0.52 -2.86 23.50
C PRO A 277 -0.17 -3.75 22.30
N LEU A 278 -1.14 -4.58 21.87
CA LEU A 278 -1.02 -5.45 20.70
C LEU A 278 -1.80 -4.80 19.55
N THR A 279 -1.13 -3.90 18.84
CA THR A 279 -1.71 -3.14 17.71
C THR A 279 -1.38 -3.76 16.36
N ASP A 280 -0.49 -4.72 16.35
CA ASP A 280 0.08 -5.41 15.20
C ASP A 280 -0.71 -6.66 14.76
N ILE A 281 -1.75 -7.02 15.51
CA ILE A 281 -2.63 -8.14 15.18
C ILE A 281 -4.09 -7.71 15.00
N GLN A 282 -4.77 -8.34 14.07
CA GLN A 282 -6.21 -8.19 13.87
C GLN A 282 -6.96 -9.39 14.47
N GLY A 283 -8.05 -9.14 15.19
CA GLY A 283 -8.86 -10.19 15.80
C GLY A 283 -8.52 -10.50 17.27
N VAL A 284 -8.92 -11.67 17.75
CA VAL A 284 -8.74 -12.08 19.16
C VAL A 284 -7.31 -12.58 19.38
N PRO A 285 -6.50 -11.93 20.24
CA PRO A 285 -5.13 -12.33 20.45
C PRO A 285 -5.01 -13.64 21.25
N VAL A 286 -3.99 -14.42 20.92
CA VAL A 286 -3.57 -15.63 21.63
C VAL A 286 -2.13 -15.44 22.08
N LEU A 287 -1.85 -15.61 23.36
CA LEU A 287 -0.49 -15.71 23.89
C LEU A 287 -0.01 -17.15 23.71
N ALA A 288 0.88 -17.37 22.76
CA ALA A 288 1.45 -18.69 22.49
C ALA A 288 2.41 -19.13 23.62
N GLY A 289 3.15 -18.20 24.20
CA GLY A 289 4.03 -18.50 25.33
C GLY A 289 5.09 -17.42 25.56
N ILE A 290 6.00 -17.70 26.49
CA ILE A 290 7.18 -16.88 26.78
C ILE A 290 8.40 -17.77 26.81
N VAL A 291 9.48 -17.38 26.11
CA VAL A 291 10.79 -18.00 26.17
C VAL A 291 11.79 -16.94 26.62
N GLY A 292 12.44 -17.17 27.77
CA GLY A 292 13.30 -16.15 28.38
C GLY A 292 12.54 -14.84 28.64
N ASP A 293 12.95 -13.77 28.02
CA ASP A 293 12.29 -12.45 28.08
C ASP A 293 11.38 -12.13 26.88
N THR A 294 11.16 -13.09 25.98
CA THR A 294 10.41 -12.87 24.75
C THR A 294 9.05 -13.54 24.79
N ALA A 295 8.00 -12.75 24.60
CA ALA A 295 6.63 -13.22 24.47
C ALA A 295 6.29 -13.47 23.00
N PHE A 296 5.61 -14.59 22.74
CA PHE A 296 5.13 -15.02 21.43
C PHE A 296 3.62 -14.96 21.41
N TYR A 297 3.03 -14.32 20.38
CA TYR A 297 1.59 -14.12 20.29
C TYR A 297 1.11 -14.05 18.84
N ALA A 298 -0.16 -14.38 18.62
CA ALA A 298 -0.80 -14.37 17.31
C ALA A 298 -2.28 -13.95 17.45
N ALA A 299 -2.96 -13.72 16.35
CA ALA A 299 -4.42 -13.69 16.33
C ALA A 299 -4.97 -15.11 16.39
N ARG A 300 -6.15 -15.29 17.03
CA ARG A 300 -6.91 -16.55 16.92
C ARG A 300 -7.44 -16.65 15.49
N ARG A 301 -7.20 -17.78 14.85
CA ARG A 301 -7.78 -18.07 13.54
C ARG A 301 -9.32 -18.10 13.67
N ASP A 302 -10.01 -17.35 12.83
CA ASP A 302 -11.46 -17.44 12.71
C ASP A 302 -11.78 -18.69 11.89
N PRO A 303 -12.53 -19.66 12.45
CA PRO A 303 -12.90 -20.86 11.72
C PRO A 303 -13.76 -20.61 10.47
N SER A 304 -14.41 -19.45 10.41
CA SER A 304 -15.20 -19.03 9.24
C SER A 304 -14.38 -18.31 8.17
N ALA A 305 -13.17 -17.87 8.50
CA ALA A 305 -12.25 -17.31 7.52
C ALA A 305 -11.72 -18.42 6.61
N GLY A 306 -11.65 -18.17 5.31
CA GLY A 306 -11.13 -19.14 4.35
C GLY A 306 -9.69 -19.58 4.69
N SER A 307 -9.28 -20.73 4.15
CA SER A 307 -7.93 -21.31 4.35
C SER A 307 -6.78 -20.36 3.99
N ASP A 308 -7.07 -19.32 3.21
CA ASP A 308 -6.10 -18.36 2.70
C ASP A 308 -5.76 -17.22 3.67
N VAL A 309 -6.48 -17.11 4.80
CA VAL A 309 -6.18 -16.09 5.81
C VAL A 309 -5.07 -16.60 6.74
N LEU A 310 -3.89 -16.05 6.60
CA LEU A 310 -2.74 -16.36 7.44
C LEU A 310 -2.84 -15.59 8.77
N THR A 311 -2.44 -16.28 9.86
CA THR A 311 -2.32 -15.69 11.19
C THR A 311 -0.87 -15.75 11.63
N PRO A 312 -0.06 -14.70 11.39
CA PRO A 312 1.35 -14.71 11.72
C PRO A 312 1.60 -14.86 13.23
N LEU A 313 2.71 -15.54 13.58
CA LEU A 313 3.22 -15.55 14.95
C LEU A 313 4.23 -14.41 15.10
N TYR A 314 3.98 -13.53 16.05
CA TYR A 314 4.86 -12.43 16.41
C TYR A 314 5.61 -12.71 17.70
N ALA A 315 6.79 -12.11 17.83
CA ALA A 315 7.58 -12.10 19.04
C ALA A 315 7.91 -10.67 19.47
N ARG A 316 7.94 -10.45 20.79
CA ARG A 316 8.33 -9.17 21.39
C ARG A 316 9.08 -9.35 22.69
N ASN A 317 10.19 -8.65 22.85
CA ASN A 317 10.98 -8.70 24.06
C ASN A 317 10.33 -7.86 25.18
N LEU A 318 9.99 -8.51 26.28
CA LEU A 318 9.36 -7.88 27.45
C LEU A 318 10.33 -7.05 28.29
N ALA A 319 11.64 -7.37 28.26
CA ALA A 319 12.63 -6.64 29.05
C ALA A 319 12.93 -5.27 28.43
N THR A 320 13.16 -5.23 27.12
CA THR A 320 13.53 -4.00 26.39
C THR A 320 12.35 -3.21 25.84
N GLY A 321 11.19 -3.85 25.67
CA GLY A 321 10.00 -3.22 25.06
C GLY A 321 10.16 -2.92 23.56
N GLY A 322 11.11 -3.59 22.88
CA GLY A 322 11.38 -3.40 21.46
C GLY A 322 10.18 -3.62 20.55
N ALA A 323 10.29 -3.22 19.26
CA ALA A 323 9.27 -3.47 18.26
C ALA A 323 9.00 -4.98 18.11
N PRO A 324 7.76 -5.39 17.81
CA PRO A 324 7.46 -6.77 17.48
C PRO A 324 8.13 -7.18 16.16
N TYR A 325 8.43 -8.46 16.03
CA TYR A 325 8.88 -9.04 14.77
C TYR A 325 8.17 -10.36 14.50
N LYS A 326 7.95 -10.64 13.23
CA LYS A 326 7.27 -11.87 12.79
C LYS A 326 8.25 -13.04 12.85
N VAL A 327 7.75 -14.18 13.38
CA VAL A 327 8.51 -15.42 13.58
C VAL A 327 8.07 -16.50 12.60
N LEU A 328 6.74 -16.64 12.39
CA LEU A 328 6.16 -17.55 11.42
C LEU A 328 5.15 -16.79 10.55
N GLU A 329 5.04 -17.18 9.28
CA GLU A 329 4.04 -16.63 8.35
C GLU A 329 2.62 -17.07 8.72
N ASN A 330 2.48 -18.24 9.29
CA ASN A 330 1.22 -18.77 9.78
C ASN A 330 1.42 -19.48 11.12
N PHE A 331 0.42 -19.40 11.99
CA PHE A 331 0.33 -20.03 13.29
C PHE A 331 -1.02 -20.66 13.46
N SER A 332 -1.10 -21.89 13.94
CA SER A 332 -2.38 -22.55 14.23
C SER A 332 -2.48 -23.04 15.66
N SER A 333 -1.47 -23.72 16.19
CA SER A 333 -1.48 -24.23 17.56
C SER A 333 -0.11 -24.23 18.21
N VAL A 334 -0.10 -24.40 19.54
CA VAL A 334 1.13 -24.42 20.34
C VAL A 334 0.93 -25.30 21.58
N ALA A 335 2.01 -25.99 21.96
CA ALA A 335 2.16 -26.63 23.27
C ALA A 335 3.51 -26.26 23.88
N ARG A 336 3.59 -26.29 25.21
CA ARG A 336 4.83 -26.05 25.95
C ARG A 336 5.57 -27.32 26.18
N HIS A 337 6.83 -27.30 25.83
CA HIS A 337 7.76 -28.36 26.20
C HIS A 337 8.24 -28.18 27.65
N SER A 338 8.54 -29.29 28.35
CA SER A 338 8.98 -29.28 29.75
C SER A 338 10.32 -28.55 30.00
N ASP A 339 11.12 -28.30 28.95
CA ASP A 339 12.35 -27.48 29.02
C ASP A 339 12.11 -25.97 28.88
N GLY A 340 10.84 -25.55 28.73
CA GLY A 340 10.44 -24.16 28.57
C GLY A 340 10.38 -23.66 27.12
N SER A 341 10.78 -24.48 26.13
CA SER A 341 10.59 -24.15 24.71
C SER A 341 9.14 -24.33 24.28
N LEU A 342 8.80 -23.77 23.11
CA LEU A 342 7.48 -23.91 22.50
C LEU A 342 7.56 -24.87 21.31
N VAL A 343 6.58 -25.75 21.20
CA VAL A 343 6.33 -26.59 20.03
C VAL A 343 5.11 -26.04 19.31
N VAL A 344 5.33 -25.50 18.11
CA VAL A 344 4.38 -24.65 17.40
C VAL A 344 4.02 -25.28 16.06
N ARG A 345 2.74 -25.43 15.76
CA ARG A 345 2.26 -25.75 14.41
C ARG A 345 2.12 -24.43 13.63
N GLY A 346 2.77 -24.36 12.49
CA GLY A 346 2.76 -23.16 11.68
C GLY A 346 3.51 -23.32 10.37
N ALA A 347 3.77 -22.22 9.71
CA ALA A 347 4.51 -22.19 8.46
C ALA A 347 5.49 -21.00 8.40
N THR A 348 6.62 -21.24 7.76
CA THR A 348 7.51 -20.20 7.22
C THR A 348 7.27 -20.06 5.72
N SER A 349 7.99 -19.18 5.04
CA SER A 349 7.97 -19.11 3.58
C SER A 349 8.39 -20.41 2.89
N ASN A 350 9.20 -21.25 3.57
CA ASN A 350 9.87 -22.41 2.96
C ASN A 350 9.34 -23.76 3.45
N ALA A 351 8.61 -23.77 4.55
CA ALA A 351 8.13 -25.02 5.16
C ALA A 351 6.82 -24.80 5.90
N ASP A 352 5.92 -25.79 5.83
CA ASP A 352 4.73 -25.89 6.64
C ASP A 352 4.84 -27.13 7.53
N GLY A 353 4.78 -26.95 8.87
CA GLY A 353 5.05 -28.06 9.75
C GLY A 353 4.97 -27.72 11.24
N VAL A 354 5.65 -28.52 12.04
CA VAL A 354 5.85 -28.27 13.47
C VAL A 354 7.23 -27.71 13.69
N PHE A 355 7.28 -26.60 14.40
CA PHE A 355 8.51 -25.89 14.73
C PHE A 355 8.77 -25.91 16.22
N ARG A 356 10.03 -25.94 16.62
CA ARG A 356 10.46 -25.74 18.00
C ARG A 356 11.12 -24.38 18.15
N ILE A 357 10.69 -23.59 19.15
CA ILE A 357 11.20 -22.24 19.42
C ILE A 357 11.70 -22.21 20.87
N GLY A 358 12.89 -21.74 21.09
CA GLY A 358 13.44 -21.58 22.44
C GLY A 358 14.27 -22.76 22.92
N ARG A 359 14.55 -23.76 22.09
CA ARG A 359 15.49 -24.83 22.44
C ARG A 359 16.86 -24.21 22.67
N ASN A 360 17.47 -24.50 23.82
CA ASN A 360 18.75 -23.91 24.23
C ASN A 360 18.78 -22.37 24.25
N GLY A 361 17.59 -21.72 24.35
CA GLY A 361 17.46 -20.26 24.32
C GLY A 361 17.43 -19.63 22.94
N GLU A 362 17.54 -20.42 21.85
CA GLU A 362 17.45 -19.94 20.48
C GLU A 362 16.00 -19.59 20.11
N LEU A 363 15.75 -18.36 19.67
CA LEU A 363 14.40 -17.88 19.32
C LEU A 363 14.02 -18.12 17.85
N THR A 364 14.97 -18.54 17.02
CA THR A 364 14.73 -18.93 15.62
C THR A 364 13.94 -20.24 15.57
N PRO A 365 12.86 -20.32 14.77
CA PRO A 365 12.09 -21.57 14.63
C PRO A 365 12.93 -22.69 14.01
N GLU A 366 13.04 -23.82 14.69
CA GLU A 366 13.65 -25.06 14.19
C GLU A 366 12.53 -25.98 13.68
N LEU A 367 12.53 -26.35 12.40
CA LEU A 367 11.58 -27.30 11.84
C LEU A 367 11.84 -28.70 12.40
N VAL A 368 10.85 -29.29 13.06
CA VAL A 368 10.94 -30.65 13.65
C VAL A 368 10.07 -31.69 12.93
N ALA A 369 9.07 -31.26 12.20
CA ALA A 369 8.30 -32.12 11.29
C ALA A 369 7.71 -31.29 10.16
N ASP A 370 7.75 -31.81 8.95
CA ASP A 370 7.31 -31.14 7.71
C ASP A 370 6.05 -31.80 7.18
N THR A 371 5.11 -31.02 6.65
CA THR A 371 3.95 -31.53 5.88
C THR A 371 4.29 -31.73 4.41
N GLY A 372 5.39 -31.18 3.94
CA GLY A 372 5.72 -31.10 2.51
C GLY A 372 4.93 -30.03 1.74
N ALA A 373 4.06 -29.28 2.40
CA ALA A 373 3.36 -28.16 1.82
C ALA A 373 4.15 -26.86 2.04
N VAL A 374 4.04 -25.94 1.10
CA VAL A 374 4.60 -24.57 1.24
C VAL A 374 3.47 -23.55 1.19
N VAL A 375 3.61 -22.44 1.88
CA VAL A 375 2.67 -21.33 1.77
C VAL A 375 2.73 -20.78 0.36
N ALA A 376 1.66 -20.94 -0.42
CA ALA A 376 1.60 -20.44 -1.79
C ALA A 376 1.77 -18.91 -1.82
N LEU A 377 2.61 -18.42 -2.72
CA LEU A 377 2.75 -16.99 -2.96
C LEU A 377 1.49 -16.46 -3.67
N LYS A 378 0.72 -15.63 -2.99
CA LYS A 378 -0.51 -15.00 -3.51
C LYS A 378 -0.50 -13.50 -3.25
N VAL A 379 -1.24 -12.75 -4.07
CA VAL A 379 -1.55 -11.34 -3.81
C VAL A 379 -2.74 -11.29 -2.84
N VAL A 380 -2.54 -10.68 -1.69
CA VAL A 380 -3.59 -10.42 -0.68
C VAL A 380 -4.34 -9.14 -1.05
N SER A 381 -3.59 -8.08 -1.33
CA SER A 381 -4.15 -6.79 -1.73
C SER A 381 -3.17 -6.00 -2.60
N ALA A 382 -3.69 -5.11 -3.45
CA ALA A 382 -2.89 -4.12 -4.17
C ALA A 382 -3.54 -2.75 -4.01
N SER A 383 -2.72 -1.75 -3.70
CA SER A 383 -3.16 -0.36 -3.54
C SER A 383 -2.38 0.53 -4.49
N VAL A 384 -3.06 0.96 -5.56
CA VAL A 384 -2.56 1.94 -6.53
C VAL A 384 -3.66 2.99 -6.69
N PRO A 385 -3.37 4.29 -6.53
CA PRO A 385 -4.37 5.33 -6.70
C PRO A 385 -4.98 5.30 -8.10
N ALA A 386 -6.29 5.53 -8.21
CA ALA A 386 -6.95 5.63 -9.51
C ALA A 386 -6.55 6.90 -10.29
N THR A 387 -6.19 7.95 -9.57
CA THR A 387 -5.76 9.25 -10.12
C THR A 387 -4.55 9.79 -9.39
N ALA A 388 -3.70 10.53 -10.09
CA ALA A 388 -2.56 11.26 -9.52
C ALA A 388 -2.47 12.64 -10.17
N ASN A 389 -2.59 13.68 -9.36
CA ASN A 389 -2.29 15.05 -9.77
C ASN A 389 -0.83 15.35 -9.43
N LEU A 390 -0.01 15.60 -10.46
CA LEU A 390 1.42 15.87 -10.34
C LEU A 390 1.77 17.35 -10.52
N GLU A 391 0.83 18.26 -10.29
CA GLU A 391 0.99 19.70 -10.41
C GLU A 391 2.02 20.28 -9.46
N LYS A 392 2.21 19.71 -8.29
CA LYS A 392 3.13 20.23 -7.26
C LYS A 392 4.47 19.52 -7.28
N ALA A 393 5.55 20.31 -7.16
CA ALA A 393 6.90 19.80 -6.98
C ALA A 393 6.98 18.83 -5.80
N GLY A 394 7.72 17.74 -6.00
CA GLY A 394 7.92 16.73 -4.97
C GLY A 394 6.70 15.84 -4.69
N THR A 395 5.61 15.97 -5.45
CA THR A 395 4.48 15.04 -5.37
C THR A 395 4.96 13.64 -5.75
N SER A 396 4.53 12.67 -4.96
CA SER A 396 4.79 11.26 -5.25
C SER A 396 3.50 10.43 -5.15
N VAL A 397 3.45 9.37 -5.94
CA VAL A 397 2.30 8.46 -6.03
C VAL A 397 2.64 7.19 -5.28
N PRO A 398 2.09 6.96 -4.07
CA PRO A 398 2.36 5.76 -3.30
C PRO A 398 1.64 4.56 -3.93
N MET A 399 2.36 3.47 -4.09
CA MET A 399 1.84 2.21 -4.61
C MET A 399 2.32 1.08 -3.72
N SER A 400 1.47 0.11 -3.41
CA SER A 400 1.85 -1.04 -2.60
C SER A 400 1.10 -2.30 -3.01
N VAL A 401 1.69 -3.43 -2.67
CA VAL A 401 1.10 -4.76 -2.78
C VAL A 401 1.41 -5.53 -1.51
N GLU A 402 0.44 -6.25 -1.00
CA GLU A 402 0.59 -7.18 0.10
C GLU A 402 0.50 -8.61 -0.42
N LEU A 403 1.45 -9.43 -0.05
CA LEU A 403 1.56 -10.83 -0.45
C LEU A 403 1.37 -11.74 0.76
N THR A 404 1.18 -13.03 0.52
CA THR A 404 1.13 -14.04 1.60
C THR A 404 2.51 -14.35 2.18
N ARG A 405 3.60 -14.03 1.46
CA ARG A 405 5.00 -14.30 1.85
C ARG A 405 5.86 -13.08 1.57
N ALA A 406 6.95 -12.92 2.33
CA ALA A 406 7.89 -11.80 2.19
C ALA A 406 9.07 -12.09 1.25
N ASP A 407 9.36 -13.35 0.93
CA ASP A 407 10.50 -13.80 0.12
C ASP A 407 10.23 -13.72 -1.39
N ALA A 408 9.64 -12.64 -1.85
CA ALA A 408 9.30 -12.42 -3.24
C ALA A 408 10.11 -11.30 -3.89
N ASP A 409 10.47 -11.48 -5.15
CA ASP A 409 10.86 -10.38 -6.04
C ASP A 409 9.61 -9.77 -6.66
N VAL A 410 9.38 -8.49 -6.38
CA VAL A 410 8.17 -7.78 -6.81
C VAL A 410 8.54 -6.66 -7.75
N GLN A 411 7.95 -6.69 -8.93
CA GLN A 411 8.19 -5.70 -9.97
C GLN A 411 6.91 -4.96 -10.33
N LEU A 412 6.99 -3.63 -10.35
CA LEU A 412 5.96 -2.72 -10.86
C LEU A 412 6.31 -2.29 -12.28
N THR A 413 5.33 -2.35 -13.16
CA THR A 413 5.41 -1.77 -14.50
C THR A 413 4.27 -0.77 -14.69
N LEU A 414 4.60 0.48 -15.04
CA LEU A 414 3.65 1.50 -15.49
C LEU A 414 3.81 1.66 -17.00
N THR A 415 2.74 1.65 -17.76
CA THR A 415 2.76 1.85 -19.21
C THR A 415 1.75 2.94 -19.57
N HIS A 416 2.22 4.07 -20.13
CA HIS A 416 1.35 5.12 -20.64
C HIS A 416 0.66 4.66 -21.91
N GLN A 417 -0.68 4.69 -21.95
CA GLN A 417 -1.46 4.06 -23.02
C GLN A 417 -1.26 4.73 -24.39
N ARG A 418 -1.17 6.07 -24.43
CA ARG A 418 -1.07 6.83 -25.67
C ARG A 418 0.33 6.71 -26.31
N THR A 419 1.40 6.87 -25.51
CA THR A 419 2.78 6.95 -26.03
C THR A 419 3.56 5.64 -25.91
N GLY A 420 3.06 4.66 -25.15
CA GLY A 420 3.79 3.44 -24.85
C GLY A 420 5.00 3.62 -23.93
N LYS A 421 5.27 4.83 -23.41
CA LYS A 421 6.34 5.07 -22.44
C LYS A 421 6.16 4.19 -21.23
N LYS A 422 7.26 3.65 -20.72
CA LYS A 422 7.22 2.61 -19.71
C LYS A 422 8.21 2.88 -18.57
N LEU A 423 7.75 2.72 -17.34
CA LEU A 423 8.59 2.57 -16.16
C LEU A 423 8.50 1.12 -15.70
N THR A 424 9.64 0.48 -15.48
CA THR A 424 9.72 -0.81 -14.82
C THR A 424 10.68 -0.69 -13.66
N THR A 425 10.24 -1.07 -12.47
CA THR A 425 11.02 -0.92 -11.23
C THR A 425 10.69 -2.03 -10.25
N HIS A 426 11.63 -2.34 -9.34
CA HIS A 426 11.35 -3.21 -8.21
C HIS A 426 10.67 -2.44 -7.10
N MET A 427 9.69 -3.04 -6.46
CA MET A 427 9.11 -2.52 -5.23
C MET A 427 10.03 -2.88 -4.07
N ILE A 428 10.17 -1.97 -3.12
CA ILE A 428 11.08 -2.14 -1.98
C ILE A 428 10.56 -3.28 -1.11
N PRO A 429 11.40 -4.30 -0.83
CA PRO A 429 11.01 -5.37 0.07
C PRO A 429 10.80 -4.83 1.48
N PRO A 430 9.94 -5.46 2.28
CA PRO A 430 9.64 -5.01 3.62
C PRO A 430 10.88 -5.09 4.52
N VAL A 431 10.96 -4.15 5.45
CA VAL A 431 11.89 -4.25 6.58
C VAL A 431 11.31 -5.27 7.56
N HIS A 432 12.15 -6.16 8.12
CA HIS A 432 11.75 -7.16 9.12
C HIS A 432 10.77 -8.26 8.66
N GLY A 433 10.77 -8.63 7.39
CA GLY A 433 10.00 -9.77 6.89
C GLY A 433 8.51 -9.52 6.74
N GLU A 434 8.05 -8.27 6.69
CA GLU A 434 6.67 -7.96 6.36
C GLU A 434 6.39 -8.22 4.87
N PRO A 435 5.24 -8.84 4.51
CA PRO A 435 4.93 -9.21 3.13
C PRO A 435 4.34 -8.04 2.32
N ARG A 436 4.57 -6.80 2.75
CA ARG A 436 4.08 -5.59 2.08
C ARG A 436 5.20 -4.90 1.35
N PHE A 437 5.12 -4.85 0.04
CA PHE A 437 6.05 -4.19 -0.86
C PHE A 437 5.50 -2.85 -1.30
N ALA A 438 6.34 -1.83 -1.37
CA ALA A 438 5.92 -0.47 -1.71
C ALA A 438 6.89 0.20 -2.68
N TYR A 439 6.35 1.11 -3.46
CA TYR A 439 7.09 2.04 -4.32
C TYR A 439 6.39 3.39 -4.31
N SER A 440 7.16 4.46 -4.25
CA SER A 440 6.65 5.84 -4.35
C SER A 440 7.14 6.43 -5.65
N TRP A 441 6.25 6.53 -6.65
CA TRP A 441 6.59 7.07 -7.96
C TRP A 441 6.57 8.59 -7.93
N ASN A 442 7.67 9.19 -8.37
CA ASN A 442 7.86 10.65 -8.41
C ASN A 442 7.38 11.31 -9.72
N GLY A 443 6.66 10.59 -10.56
CA GLY A 443 6.17 11.12 -11.84
C GLY A 443 7.21 11.20 -12.95
N ILE A 444 8.37 10.56 -12.80
CA ILE A 444 9.45 10.56 -13.81
C ILE A 444 9.49 9.23 -14.57
N ILE A 445 9.66 9.31 -15.90
CA ILE A 445 9.95 8.17 -16.79
C ILE A 445 11.07 8.60 -17.74
N ASP A 446 12.10 7.78 -17.89
CA ASP A 446 13.27 8.05 -18.75
C ASP A 446 13.98 9.38 -18.45
N GLY A 447 13.96 9.82 -17.18
CA GLY A 447 14.62 11.03 -16.71
C GLY A 447 13.88 12.33 -16.99
N ILE A 448 12.66 12.27 -17.53
CA ILE A 448 11.78 13.41 -17.78
C ILE A 448 10.41 13.17 -17.14
N SER A 449 9.63 14.23 -17.00
CA SER A 449 8.27 14.15 -16.50
C SER A 449 7.40 13.23 -17.34
N ALA A 450 6.65 12.38 -16.67
CA ALA A 450 5.76 11.41 -17.31
C ALA A 450 4.55 12.11 -17.93
N PRO A 451 4.09 11.73 -19.13
CA PRO A 451 2.94 12.36 -19.78
C PRO A 451 1.65 12.26 -18.97
N ASN A 452 0.77 13.23 -19.14
CA ASN A 452 -0.60 13.17 -18.64
C ASN A 452 -1.39 12.09 -19.38
N GLY A 453 -2.42 11.55 -18.72
CA GLY A 453 -3.31 10.56 -19.33
C GLY A 453 -3.33 9.23 -18.58
N THR A 454 -3.86 8.23 -19.24
CA THR A 454 -4.08 6.91 -18.65
C THR A 454 -2.85 6.04 -18.75
N TYR A 455 -2.49 5.44 -17.62
CA TYR A 455 -1.48 4.39 -17.47
C TYR A 455 -2.14 3.08 -17.13
N THR A 456 -1.65 2.01 -17.72
CA THR A 456 -1.86 0.66 -17.19
C THR A 456 -0.72 0.37 -16.23
N TRP A 457 -1.05 -0.03 -14.99
CA TRP A 457 -0.07 -0.57 -14.08
C TRP A 457 -0.19 -2.09 -14.01
N GLN A 458 0.92 -2.75 -13.81
CA GLN A 458 1.01 -4.19 -13.59
C GLN A 458 2.01 -4.48 -12.49
N ILE A 459 1.63 -5.30 -11.52
CA ILE A 459 2.52 -5.80 -10.47
C ILE A 459 2.66 -7.30 -10.67
N THR A 460 3.91 -7.76 -10.75
CA THR A 460 4.29 -9.17 -10.79
C THR A 460 5.06 -9.52 -9.54
N ALA A 461 4.82 -10.69 -8.98
CA ALA A 461 5.54 -11.21 -7.83
C ALA A 461 6.07 -12.60 -8.16
N LYS A 462 7.31 -12.90 -7.77
CA LYS A 462 7.97 -14.18 -8.00
C LYS A 462 8.72 -14.59 -6.74
N GLY A 463 8.41 -15.76 -6.19
CA GLY A 463 9.12 -16.35 -5.07
C GLY A 463 10.51 -16.83 -5.42
N ALA A 464 11.34 -17.15 -4.43
CA ALA A 464 12.66 -17.72 -4.61
C ALA A 464 12.63 -19.08 -5.34
N ASP A 465 11.53 -19.81 -5.24
CA ASP A 465 11.23 -21.06 -5.95
C ASP A 465 10.87 -20.85 -7.45
N GLY A 466 10.82 -19.60 -7.89
CA GLY A 466 10.48 -19.22 -9.26
C GLY A 466 8.98 -19.22 -9.57
N THR A 467 8.14 -19.63 -8.63
CA THR A 467 6.68 -19.59 -8.76
C THR A 467 6.11 -18.24 -8.35
N GLY A 468 4.88 -17.92 -8.75
CA GLY A 468 4.21 -16.70 -8.35
C GLY A 468 2.76 -16.66 -8.80
N PRO A 469 1.97 -15.71 -8.25
CA PRO A 469 0.61 -15.49 -8.67
C PRO A 469 0.56 -14.92 -10.09
N LEU A 470 -0.62 -14.97 -10.71
CA LEU A 470 -0.88 -14.20 -11.92
C LEU A 470 -0.67 -12.71 -11.63
N PRO A 471 -0.16 -11.94 -12.63
CA PRO A 471 0.02 -10.52 -12.48
C PRO A 471 -1.30 -9.82 -12.09
N THR A 472 -1.22 -8.92 -11.11
CA THR A 472 -2.33 -8.00 -10.82
C THR A 472 -2.13 -6.71 -11.58
N SER A 473 -3.19 -6.09 -12.08
CA SER A 473 -3.13 -4.90 -12.91
C SER A 473 -4.35 -4.01 -12.75
N GLY A 474 -4.22 -2.77 -13.19
CA GLY A 474 -5.31 -1.79 -13.20
C GLY A 474 -4.90 -0.53 -13.97
N SER A 475 -5.61 0.56 -13.73
CA SER A 475 -5.37 1.84 -14.38
C SER A 475 -5.08 2.95 -13.35
N LEU A 476 -4.29 3.93 -13.78
CA LEU A 476 -3.98 5.16 -13.08
C LEU A 476 -4.08 6.31 -14.09
N VAL A 477 -4.78 7.38 -13.75
CA VAL A 477 -4.83 8.59 -14.57
C VAL A 477 -3.94 9.66 -13.96
N VAL A 478 -2.96 10.12 -14.71
CA VAL A 478 -2.08 11.23 -14.36
C VAL A 478 -2.62 12.50 -14.96
N SER A 479 -2.63 13.59 -14.18
CA SER A 479 -3.10 14.90 -14.63
C SER A 479 -2.19 16.02 -14.12
N ARG A 480 -2.06 17.07 -14.94
CA ARG A 480 -1.53 18.40 -14.65
C ARG A 480 -2.38 19.43 -15.36
N SER A 481 -2.25 20.70 -15.00
CA SER A 481 -2.84 21.81 -15.74
C SER A 481 -2.32 21.87 -17.18
N ALA A 482 -3.17 22.28 -18.13
CA ALA A 482 -2.76 22.42 -19.52
C ALA A 482 -1.69 23.52 -19.67
N ASN A 483 -0.61 23.20 -20.37
CA ASN A 483 0.45 24.12 -20.74
C ASN A 483 0.47 24.29 -22.27
N LEU A 484 0.32 25.52 -22.74
CA LEU A 484 0.25 25.85 -24.17
C LEU A 484 1.54 25.57 -24.95
N HIS A 485 2.66 25.45 -24.24
CA HIS A 485 3.97 25.09 -24.78
C HIS A 485 4.39 23.66 -24.40
N ASP A 486 3.45 22.78 -24.11
CA ASP A 486 3.69 21.38 -23.84
C ASP A 486 3.24 20.52 -25.03
N PHE A 487 4.18 20.08 -25.85
CA PHE A 487 3.91 19.26 -27.05
C PHE A 487 3.86 17.77 -26.76
N ASN A 488 4.37 17.32 -25.61
CA ASN A 488 4.39 15.91 -25.21
C ASN A 488 3.47 15.58 -24.03
N ASP A 489 2.70 16.57 -23.59
CA ASP A 489 1.68 16.46 -22.55
C ASP A 489 2.25 15.88 -21.24
N ASN A 490 3.43 16.37 -20.85
CA ASN A 490 4.10 15.95 -19.61
C ASN A 490 4.08 17.04 -18.52
N GLY A 491 3.40 18.16 -18.78
CA GLY A 491 3.25 19.31 -17.88
C GLY A 491 4.41 20.32 -17.99
N SER A 492 5.56 19.93 -18.54
CA SER A 492 6.69 20.83 -18.68
C SER A 492 6.60 21.67 -19.94
N THR A 493 7.26 22.83 -19.90
CA THR A 493 7.40 23.68 -21.10
C THR A 493 8.37 23.04 -22.09
N ASP A 494 7.97 23.00 -23.34
CA ASP A 494 8.80 22.67 -24.50
C ASP A 494 9.18 23.94 -25.27
N VAL A 495 10.38 23.99 -25.82
CA VAL A 495 10.82 25.05 -26.75
C VAL A 495 11.15 24.41 -28.09
N LEU A 496 10.57 24.94 -29.16
CA LEU A 496 10.87 24.51 -30.52
C LEU A 496 12.04 25.32 -31.08
N ALA A 497 13.07 24.66 -31.62
CA ALA A 497 14.24 25.31 -32.20
C ALA A 497 14.57 24.68 -33.55
N ARG A 498 14.68 25.52 -34.60
CA ARG A 498 15.10 25.10 -35.94
C ARG A 498 16.55 25.50 -36.17
N ASP A 499 17.39 24.55 -36.54
CA ASP A 499 18.79 24.82 -36.92
C ASP A 499 18.95 25.25 -38.37
N ALA A 500 20.19 25.62 -38.76
CA ALA A 500 20.51 26.07 -40.14
C ALA A 500 20.33 24.98 -41.19
N ALA A 501 20.41 23.70 -40.80
CA ALA A 501 20.16 22.56 -41.69
C ALA A 501 18.66 22.27 -41.90
N GLY A 502 17.78 23.01 -41.23
CA GLY A 502 16.34 22.83 -41.29
C GLY A 502 15.84 21.64 -40.52
N VAL A 503 16.56 21.22 -39.48
CA VAL A 503 16.07 20.28 -38.50
C VAL A 503 15.30 21.05 -37.43
N LEU A 504 14.08 20.63 -37.16
CA LEU A 504 13.31 21.11 -36.01
C LEU A 504 13.57 20.21 -34.81
N TRP A 505 13.93 20.82 -33.72
CA TRP A 505 14.19 20.23 -32.42
C TRP A 505 13.12 20.69 -31.43
N ARG A 506 12.77 19.82 -30.50
CA ARG A 506 12.00 20.15 -29.31
C ARG A 506 12.92 19.99 -28.10
N ASP A 507 13.10 21.05 -27.35
CA ASP A 507 13.80 21.08 -26.08
C ASP A 507 12.77 21.05 -24.94
N ASP A 508 12.65 19.91 -24.27
CA ASP A 508 11.82 19.67 -23.12
C ASP A 508 12.53 20.20 -21.87
N LEU A 509 11.90 21.01 -21.08
CA LEU A 509 12.43 21.51 -19.81
C LEU A 509 12.01 20.57 -18.66
N TYR A 510 12.61 20.74 -17.49
CA TYR A 510 12.05 20.11 -16.30
C TYR A 510 10.78 20.85 -15.87
N ASP A 511 9.78 20.14 -15.34
CA ASP A 511 8.54 20.72 -14.80
C ASP A 511 8.82 21.76 -13.70
N TRP A 512 9.95 21.63 -13.03
CA TRP A 512 10.33 22.41 -11.87
C TRP A 512 11.73 22.97 -12.04
N PRO A 513 11.99 24.22 -11.63
CA PRO A 513 13.34 24.73 -11.58
C PRO A 513 14.27 23.81 -10.80
N VAL A 514 15.36 23.40 -11.42
CA VAL A 514 16.42 22.61 -10.81
C VAL A 514 17.49 23.56 -10.30
N ASP A 515 17.79 23.52 -8.99
CA ASP A 515 18.67 24.49 -8.32
C ASP A 515 18.23 25.95 -8.55
N GLY A 516 16.91 26.19 -8.56
CA GLY A 516 16.31 27.49 -8.78
C GLY A 516 16.42 28.04 -10.22
N GLN A 517 16.73 27.18 -11.20
CA GLN A 517 16.88 27.56 -12.61
C GLN A 517 16.04 26.69 -13.52
N ALA A 518 15.41 27.27 -14.54
CA ALA A 518 14.83 26.52 -15.64
C ALA A 518 15.95 25.85 -16.43
N LYS A 519 15.95 24.51 -16.49
CA LYS A 519 16.99 23.72 -17.18
C LYS A 519 16.37 22.80 -18.22
N PRO A 520 17.11 22.54 -19.34
CA PRO A 520 16.69 21.54 -20.32
C PRO A 520 16.74 20.13 -19.69
N ALA A 521 15.69 19.33 -19.92
CA ALA A 521 15.61 17.93 -19.53
C ALA A 521 16.04 17.03 -20.70
N LYS A 522 15.44 17.25 -21.87
CA LYS A 522 15.70 16.39 -23.05
C LYS A 522 15.49 17.12 -24.36
N ARG A 523 16.44 16.97 -25.29
CA ARG A 523 16.27 17.39 -26.69
C ARG A 523 15.82 16.23 -27.55
N THR A 524 14.76 16.44 -28.32
CA THR A 524 14.22 15.44 -29.25
C THR A 524 14.18 16.03 -30.67
N ARG A 525 14.60 15.25 -31.67
CA ARG A 525 14.51 15.62 -33.08
C ARG A 525 13.09 15.37 -33.57
N ILE A 526 12.41 16.43 -34.04
CA ILE A 526 11.06 16.36 -34.61
C ILE A 526 11.12 15.93 -36.08
N GLY A 527 11.99 16.58 -36.87
CA GLY A 527 12.09 16.26 -38.28
C GLY A 527 13.00 17.19 -39.07
N THR A 528 13.10 16.95 -40.37
CA THR A 528 13.90 17.77 -41.32
C THR A 528 12.97 18.44 -42.32
N GLY A 529 13.55 19.35 -43.16
CA GLY A 529 12.83 20.04 -44.23
C GLY A 529 12.12 21.34 -43.77
N TRP A 530 12.32 21.75 -42.53
CA TRP A 530 11.67 22.93 -41.96
C TRP A 530 12.19 24.27 -42.55
N ASN A 531 13.24 24.25 -43.37
CA ASN A 531 13.70 25.41 -44.15
C ASN A 531 12.69 25.84 -45.22
N THR A 532 11.70 25.02 -45.55
CA THR A 532 10.55 25.39 -46.39
C THR A 532 9.78 26.58 -45.79
N TYR A 533 9.80 26.73 -44.46
CA TYR A 533 9.04 27.75 -43.77
C TYR A 533 9.90 28.99 -43.47
N LYS A 534 9.31 30.15 -43.76
CA LYS A 534 9.89 31.46 -43.43
C LYS A 534 9.64 31.84 -41.98
N LYS A 535 8.50 31.40 -41.43
CA LYS A 535 8.10 31.62 -40.04
C LYS A 535 7.58 30.36 -39.44
N ILE A 536 7.91 30.12 -38.20
CA ILE A 536 7.43 29.00 -37.39
C ILE A 536 7.10 29.58 -36.02
N GLU A 537 5.89 29.32 -35.50
CA GLU A 537 5.45 29.81 -34.21
C GLU A 537 4.81 28.64 -33.45
N ALA A 538 5.19 28.50 -32.17
CA ALA A 538 4.44 27.70 -31.21
C ALA A 538 3.08 28.37 -31.00
N ALA A 539 2.01 27.76 -31.40
CA ALA A 539 0.71 28.41 -31.53
C ALA A 539 -0.19 28.21 -30.31
N GLY A 540 0.31 27.60 -29.24
CA GLY A 540 -0.56 27.17 -28.15
C GLY A 540 -1.54 26.09 -28.66
N THR A 541 -2.82 26.16 -28.35
CA THR A 541 -3.81 25.24 -28.92
C THR A 541 -4.70 25.95 -29.93
N VAL A 542 -4.66 25.52 -31.18
CA VAL A 542 -5.54 26.03 -32.25
C VAL A 542 -6.78 25.14 -32.46
N ASP A 543 -6.77 23.95 -31.89
CA ASP A 543 -7.87 22.97 -31.94
C ASP A 543 -8.67 22.85 -30.63
N GLY A 544 -8.31 23.63 -29.60
CA GLY A 544 -8.91 23.56 -28.27
C GLY A 544 -8.46 22.36 -27.45
N GLY A 545 -7.43 21.63 -27.89
CA GLY A 545 -6.85 20.48 -27.20
C GLY A 545 -6.03 20.86 -25.95
N ALA A 546 -5.44 19.86 -25.31
CA ALA A 546 -4.59 20.05 -24.12
C ALA A 546 -3.09 20.17 -24.46
N THR A 547 -2.72 19.97 -25.72
CA THR A 547 -1.33 19.91 -26.20
C THR A 547 -1.01 21.09 -27.11
N GLY A 548 0.24 21.52 -27.11
CA GLY A 548 0.68 22.60 -27.98
C GLY A 548 0.61 22.25 -29.47
N ASP A 549 0.22 23.24 -30.27
CA ASP A 549 0.16 23.20 -31.74
C ASP A 549 1.23 24.12 -32.33
N LEU A 550 1.45 23.98 -33.64
CA LEU A 550 2.41 24.80 -34.36
C LEU A 550 1.77 25.36 -35.64
N ILE A 551 2.07 26.63 -35.96
CA ILE A 551 1.76 27.22 -37.24
C ILE A 551 3.04 27.58 -37.98
N ALA A 552 3.02 27.52 -39.32
CA ALA A 552 4.15 27.83 -40.15
C ALA A 552 3.76 28.49 -41.48
N VAL A 553 4.48 29.54 -41.89
CA VAL A 553 4.29 30.20 -43.20
C VAL A 553 5.40 29.80 -44.14
N ASP A 554 5.05 29.19 -45.28
CA ASP A 554 6.02 28.77 -46.29
C ASP A 554 6.55 29.92 -47.18
N GLY A 555 7.50 29.59 -48.07
CA GLY A 555 8.09 30.53 -49.00
C GLY A 555 7.09 31.14 -49.99
N SER A 556 5.95 30.52 -50.22
CA SER A 556 4.87 31.00 -51.09
C SER A 556 3.82 31.83 -50.35
N GLY A 557 4.01 32.05 -49.05
CA GLY A 557 3.07 32.78 -48.21
C GLY A 557 1.80 32.01 -47.89
N VAL A 558 1.86 30.68 -47.87
CA VAL A 558 0.76 29.80 -47.39
C VAL A 558 0.99 29.53 -45.90
N LEU A 559 -0.07 29.71 -45.10
CA LEU A 559 -0.09 29.28 -43.72
C LEU A 559 -0.51 27.80 -43.62
N TRP A 560 0.21 27.06 -42.80
CA TRP A 560 0.00 25.68 -42.44
C TRP A 560 -0.17 25.57 -40.94
N SER A 561 -1.08 24.70 -40.47
CA SER A 561 -1.22 24.32 -39.08
C SER A 561 -0.78 22.87 -38.86
N TYR A 562 -0.24 22.58 -37.68
CA TYR A 562 0.19 21.29 -37.24
C TYR A 562 -0.33 21.08 -35.83
N THR A 563 -1.32 20.18 -35.66
CA THR A 563 -1.84 19.87 -34.32
C THR A 563 -0.93 18.87 -33.62
N GLY A 564 -0.71 19.07 -32.32
CA GLY A 564 0.10 18.19 -31.48
C GLY A 564 -0.59 16.86 -31.23
N LYS A 565 0.20 15.77 -31.17
CA LYS A 565 -0.30 14.44 -30.78
C LYS A 565 -0.20 14.18 -29.30
N GLY A 566 0.46 15.06 -28.53
CA GLY A 566 0.76 14.84 -27.12
C GLY A 566 1.85 13.79 -26.87
N ASP A 567 2.58 13.38 -27.89
CA ASP A 567 3.76 12.52 -27.79
C ASP A 567 5.04 13.28 -28.18
N GLY A 568 4.94 14.58 -28.38
CA GLY A 568 6.00 15.47 -28.83
C GLY A 568 6.16 15.53 -30.33
N THR A 569 5.23 14.94 -31.10
CA THR A 569 5.17 15.00 -32.58
C THR A 569 3.86 15.63 -33.02
N PHE A 570 3.78 15.93 -34.32
CA PHE A 570 2.63 16.59 -34.91
C PHE A 570 1.85 15.67 -35.88
N ASN A 571 0.58 15.96 -36.04
CA ASN A 571 -0.25 15.39 -37.10
C ASN A 571 0.19 15.92 -38.48
N THR A 572 -0.30 15.30 -39.55
CA THR A 572 -0.10 15.80 -40.90
C THR A 572 -0.60 17.26 -40.99
N ARG A 573 0.23 18.13 -41.55
CA ARG A 573 -0.10 19.56 -41.70
C ARG A 573 -1.40 19.77 -42.46
N VAL A 574 -2.15 20.76 -42.04
CA VAL A 574 -3.35 21.22 -42.70
C VAL A 574 -3.08 22.58 -43.34
N ARG A 575 -3.54 22.76 -44.61
CA ARG A 575 -3.42 24.03 -45.32
C ARG A 575 -4.51 24.99 -44.83
N VAL A 576 -4.11 26.09 -44.17
CA VAL A 576 -5.02 27.12 -43.69
C VAL A 576 -5.43 28.09 -44.83
N GLY A 577 -4.44 28.60 -45.57
CA GLY A 577 -4.70 29.50 -46.66
C GLY A 577 -3.49 30.25 -47.19
N GLY A 578 -3.62 30.90 -48.33
CA GLY A 578 -2.61 31.76 -48.91
C GLY A 578 -2.73 33.23 -48.44
N GLY A 579 -1.77 34.07 -48.87
CA GLY A 579 -1.76 35.51 -48.58
C GLY A 579 -1.05 35.91 -47.28
N TRP A 580 -0.42 34.95 -46.58
CA TRP A 580 0.29 35.23 -45.33
C TRP A 580 1.70 35.80 -45.51
N GLY A 581 2.19 35.85 -46.74
CA GLY A 581 3.46 36.49 -47.08
C GLY A 581 3.51 38.00 -46.85
N VAL A 582 2.35 38.66 -46.67
CA VAL A 582 2.24 40.10 -46.38
C VAL A 582 2.63 40.41 -44.91
N TYR A 583 2.66 39.42 -44.03
CA TYR A 583 3.00 39.66 -42.62
C TYR A 583 4.49 39.55 -42.38
N THR A 584 5.05 40.59 -41.74
CA THR A 584 6.45 40.64 -41.33
C THR A 584 6.68 39.92 -40.01
N GLN A 585 5.68 39.97 -39.10
CA GLN A 585 5.72 39.43 -37.75
C GLN A 585 4.46 38.58 -37.50
N LEU A 586 4.64 37.49 -36.78
CA LEU A 586 3.57 36.68 -36.18
C LEU A 586 3.84 36.57 -34.67
N ALA A 587 2.81 36.51 -33.87
CA ALA A 587 2.86 36.23 -32.45
C ALA A 587 1.64 35.40 -32.07
N ALA A 588 1.85 34.19 -31.68
CA ALA A 588 0.81 33.18 -31.32
C ALA A 588 1.04 32.62 -29.89
N GLY A 589 0.17 31.79 -29.43
CA GLY A 589 0.35 31.08 -28.16
C GLY A 589 -0.24 31.78 -26.94
N SER A 590 -1.14 32.75 -27.12
CA SER A 590 -1.81 33.45 -26.02
C SER A 590 -3.30 33.61 -26.33
N ASP A 591 -4.16 33.36 -25.35
CA ASP A 591 -5.57 33.69 -25.38
C ASP A 591 -5.77 35.15 -24.99
N TRP A 592 -6.14 36.01 -25.95
CA TRP A 592 -6.28 37.44 -25.72
C TRP A 592 -7.66 37.86 -25.19
N GLN A 593 -8.69 37.13 -25.52
CA GLN A 593 -10.08 37.47 -25.19
C GLN A 593 -10.76 36.55 -24.17
N THR A 594 -10.02 35.65 -23.52
CA THR A 594 -10.41 34.87 -22.34
C THR A 594 -11.80 34.25 -22.35
N ALA A 595 -12.11 33.28 -23.18
CA ALA A 595 -13.32 32.48 -22.91
C ALA A 595 -13.33 31.09 -23.55
N ASP A 596 -12.46 30.79 -24.50
CA ASP A 596 -12.61 29.57 -25.29
C ASP A 596 -11.39 28.62 -25.22
N ARG A 597 -10.36 28.96 -24.47
CA ARG A 597 -9.10 28.22 -24.29
C ARG A 597 -8.30 27.98 -25.58
N SER A 598 -8.66 28.64 -26.67
CA SER A 598 -7.95 28.54 -27.93
C SER A 598 -7.00 29.71 -28.06
N SER A 599 -5.78 29.45 -28.57
CA SER A 599 -4.76 30.48 -28.67
C SER A 599 -4.92 31.32 -29.91
N ASP A 600 -4.96 32.63 -29.72
CA ASP A 600 -5.14 33.64 -30.75
C ASP A 600 -3.83 33.93 -31.48
N LEU A 601 -3.92 34.62 -32.62
CA LEU A 601 -2.78 35.02 -33.43
C LEU A 601 -2.80 36.53 -33.73
N PHE A 602 -1.70 37.19 -33.46
CA PHE A 602 -1.42 38.52 -33.94
C PHE A 602 -0.45 38.50 -35.12
N ALA A 603 -0.68 39.38 -36.10
CA ALA A 603 0.15 39.51 -37.30
C ALA A 603 0.35 40.96 -37.69
N ALA A 604 1.59 41.41 -37.76
CA ALA A 604 1.91 42.75 -38.28
C ALA A 604 2.27 42.67 -39.76
N ASP A 605 1.61 43.47 -40.59
CA ASP A 605 1.83 43.46 -42.03
C ASP A 605 3.00 44.44 -42.45
N THR A 606 3.37 44.39 -43.74
CA THR A 606 4.40 45.23 -44.31
C THR A 606 4.07 46.72 -44.24
N SER A 607 2.81 47.12 -44.08
CA SER A 607 2.36 48.49 -43.89
C SER A 607 2.39 48.94 -42.44
N GLY A 608 2.81 48.05 -41.51
CA GLY A 608 2.86 48.32 -40.08
C GLY A 608 1.49 48.33 -39.42
N VAL A 609 0.50 47.62 -40.00
CA VAL A 609 -0.79 47.42 -39.36
C VAL A 609 -0.76 46.10 -38.63
N LEU A 610 -1.18 46.11 -37.34
CA LEU A 610 -1.40 44.92 -36.55
C LEU A 610 -2.84 44.40 -36.78
N TRP A 611 -2.93 43.10 -37.03
CA TRP A 611 -4.12 42.33 -37.22
C TRP A 611 -4.27 41.29 -36.14
N TYR A 612 -5.47 41.08 -35.69
CA TYR A 612 -5.88 40.03 -34.73
C TYR A 612 -6.69 38.95 -35.43
N TYR A 613 -6.36 37.71 -35.14
CA TYR A 613 -7.06 36.55 -35.60
C TYR A 613 -7.49 35.73 -34.38
N ARG A 614 -8.79 35.71 -34.08
CA ARG A 614 -9.33 34.90 -33.02
C ARG A 614 -9.33 33.44 -33.46
N ALA A 615 -8.94 32.54 -32.54
CA ALA A 615 -9.00 31.12 -32.77
C ALA A 615 -10.45 30.60 -32.89
N THR A 616 -10.66 29.55 -33.67
CA THR A 616 -11.96 28.92 -33.87
C THR A 616 -12.11 27.63 -33.09
N GLY A 617 -11.02 27.00 -32.65
CA GLY A 617 -10.99 25.64 -32.13
C GLY A 617 -11.10 24.55 -33.21
N ASP A 618 -11.17 24.95 -34.54
CA ASP A 618 -11.21 24.01 -35.66
C ASP A 618 -9.84 23.99 -36.37
N PRO A 619 -9.08 22.89 -36.33
CA PRO A 619 -7.76 22.81 -36.96
C PRO A 619 -7.79 22.98 -38.48
N ALA A 620 -8.95 22.78 -39.16
CA ALA A 620 -9.08 22.99 -40.58
C ALA A 620 -9.27 24.48 -40.95
N LYS A 621 -9.80 25.26 -40.01
CA LYS A 621 -9.96 26.72 -40.11
C LYS A 621 -9.57 27.37 -38.79
N PRO A 622 -8.30 27.33 -38.38
CA PRO A 622 -7.89 27.64 -37.00
C PRO A 622 -8.22 29.10 -36.58
N TYR A 623 -8.49 29.98 -37.55
CA TYR A 623 -8.76 31.40 -37.26
C TYR A 623 -10.01 31.93 -37.96
N PHE A 624 -10.73 32.79 -37.26
CA PHE A 624 -11.77 33.65 -37.84
C PHE A 624 -11.15 34.72 -38.78
N PRO A 625 -11.93 35.41 -39.59
CA PRO A 625 -11.46 36.56 -40.38
C PRO A 625 -10.77 37.60 -39.49
N ARG A 626 -9.67 38.16 -39.98
CA ARG A 626 -8.87 39.13 -39.27
C ARG A 626 -9.59 40.41 -38.87
N ILE A 627 -9.28 40.92 -37.71
CA ILE A 627 -9.73 42.20 -37.18
C ILE A 627 -8.58 43.17 -37.14
N ARG A 628 -8.79 44.39 -37.57
CA ARG A 628 -7.73 45.43 -37.52
C ARG A 628 -7.59 45.95 -36.08
N VAL A 629 -6.39 45.80 -35.49
CA VAL A 629 -6.05 46.35 -34.18
C VAL A 629 -5.62 47.82 -34.29
N GLY A 630 -4.62 48.12 -35.15
CA GLY A 630 -4.13 49.47 -35.34
C GLY A 630 -2.90 49.55 -36.22
N GLY A 631 -2.53 50.77 -36.57
CA GLY A 631 -1.27 51.06 -37.28
C GLY A 631 -0.11 51.39 -36.35
N GLY A 632 1.08 51.64 -36.94
CA GLY A 632 2.28 52.06 -36.22
C GLY A 632 3.18 50.90 -35.75
N TRP A 633 2.88 49.66 -36.09
CA TRP A 633 3.64 48.47 -35.65
C TRP A 633 4.87 48.17 -36.51
N GLY A 634 5.06 48.91 -37.62
CA GLY A 634 6.26 48.79 -38.48
C GLY A 634 7.56 49.25 -37.82
N VAL A 635 7.50 49.87 -36.66
CA VAL A 635 8.69 50.27 -35.84
C VAL A 635 9.31 49.09 -35.10
N TYR A 636 8.57 47.98 -34.96
CA TYR A 636 9.03 46.83 -34.24
C TYR A 636 9.66 45.79 -35.18
N ASN A 637 10.76 45.18 -34.73
CA ASN A 637 11.44 44.10 -35.41
C ASN A 637 11.04 42.71 -34.88
N GLN A 638 10.37 42.66 -33.72
CA GLN A 638 9.75 41.44 -33.17
C GLN A 638 8.55 41.79 -32.29
N ILE A 639 7.46 41.06 -32.44
CA ILE A 639 6.34 41.01 -31.52
C ILE A 639 6.24 39.58 -30.97
N THR A 640 5.86 39.44 -29.70
CA THR A 640 5.75 38.15 -29.03
C THR A 640 4.52 38.17 -28.11
N ALA A 641 3.67 37.18 -28.21
CA ALA A 641 2.59 36.93 -27.26
C ALA A 641 3.17 36.20 -26.02
N VAL A 642 2.95 36.77 -24.85
CA VAL A 642 3.62 36.29 -23.62
C VAL A 642 2.64 35.73 -22.58
N GLY A 643 1.35 35.58 -22.92
CA GLY A 643 0.35 35.21 -21.95
C GLY A 643 0.00 36.35 -20.98
N ASN A 644 -0.75 36.04 -19.95
CA ASN A 644 -1.14 37.01 -18.92
C ASN A 644 -0.02 37.18 -17.88
N ILE A 645 0.91 38.09 -18.14
CA ILE A 645 2.07 38.37 -17.26
C ILE A 645 1.81 39.46 -16.23
N VAL A 646 0.70 40.22 -16.37
CA VAL A 646 0.36 41.31 -15.44
C VAL A 646 -0.79 40.94 -14.52
N GLY A 647 -1.56 39.90 -14.83
CA GLY A 647 -2.63 39.37 -13.99
C GLY A 647 -3.97 40.08 -14.13
N ASP A 648 -4.25 40.64 -15.33
CA ASP A 648 -5.52 41.24 -15.69
C ASP A 648 -6.43 40.26 -16.50
N ALA A 649 -7.25 40.79 -17.42
CA ALA A 649 -8.30 39.98 -18.09
C ALA A 649 -7.83 39.29 -19.38
N GLY A 650 -6.59 39.45 -19.84
CA GLY A 650 -6.17 38.86 -21.13
C GLY A 650 -4.66 38.71 -21.26
N GLY A 651 -4.21 38.07 -22.34
CA GLY A 651 -2.79 37.92 -22.63
C GLY A 651 -2.16 39.16 -23.20
N GLU A 652 -0.91 39.47 -22.82
CA GLU A 652 -0.15 40.64 -23.28
C GLU A 652 0.69 40.37 -24.51
N LEU A 653 1.00 41.44 -25.22
CA LEU A 653 2.06 41.46 -26.22
C LEU A 653 3.28 42.26 -25.73
N ILE A 654 4.47 41.74 -26.01
CA ILE A 654 5.68 42.52 -25.97
C ILE A 654 6.15 42.81 -27.40
N ALA A 655 6.76 43.98 -27.59
CA ALA A 655 7.24 44.40 -28.89
C ALA A 655 8.63 45.03 -28.75
N ARG A 656 9.62 44.53 -29.49
CA ARG A 656 10.97 45.04 -29.53
C ARG A 656 11.12 45.96 -30.74
N ASP A 657 11.54 47.21 -30.52
CA ASP A 657 11.82 48.13 -31.61
C ASP A 657 13.24 47.94 -32.21
N LYS A 658 13.53 48.66 -33.28
CA LYS A 658 14.83 48.60 -33.99
C LYS A 658 16.00 49.06 -33.14
N ASP A 659 15.76 49.87 -32.09
CA ASP A 659 16.78 50.39 -31.18
C ASP A 659 17.00 49.45 -29.98
N GLY A 660 16.35 48.27 -29.98
CA GLY A 660 16.46 47.26 -28.93
C GLY A 660 15.74 47.63 -27.64
N VAL A 661 14.75 48.51 -27.70
CA VAL A 661 13.89 48.81 -26.56
C VAL A 661 12.68 47.88 -26.62
N LEU A 662 12.39 47.26 -25.47
CA LEU A 662 11.20 46.39 -25.28
C LEU A 662 10.04 47.19 -24.71
N TRP A 663 8.89 47.01 -25.30
CA TRP A 663 7.63 47.64 -24.93
C TRP A 663 6.60 46.58 -24.59
N LEU A 664 5.84 46.82 -23.53
CA LEU A 664 4.70 45.98 -23.11
C LEU A 664 3.39 46.61 -23.52
N TYR A 665 2.52 45.87 -24.15
CA TYR A 665 1.13 46.21 -24.46
C TYR A 665 0.19 45.33 -23.60
N GLN A 666 -0.36 45.95 -22.55
CA GLN A 666 -1.35 45.30 -21.68
C GLN A 666 -2.68 45.17 -22.39
N SER A 667 -3.34 44.06 -22.23
CA SER A 667 -4.71 43.80 -22.67
C SER A 667 -5.72 44.30 -21.65
N ASN A 668 -6.84 44.84 -22.11
CA ASN A 668 -8.03 44.99 -21.27
C ASN A 668 -9.17 44.02 -21.70
N GLY A 669 -8.82 42.96 -22.44
CA GLY A 669 -9.73 41.96 -23.00
C GLY A 669 -10.42 42.37 -24.31
N PHE A 670 -10.28 43.65 -24.77
CA PHE A 670 -10.88 44.17 -25.99
C PHE A 670 -9.92 44.99 -26.85
N SER A 671 -8.94 45.63 -26.23
CA SER A 671 -7.94 46.48 -26.86
C SER A 671 -6.65 46.51 -26.03
N PHE A 672 -5.59 47.07 -26.60
CA PHE A 672 -4.37 47.31 -25.85
C PHE A 672 -4.41 48.70 -25.18
N LEU A 673 -3.95 48.73 -23.95
CA LEU A 673 -3.65 49.97 -23.23
C LEU A 673 -2.41 50.68 -23.84
N PRO A 674 -2.16 51.95 -23.52
CA PRO A 674 -0.95 52.60 -23.92
C PRO A 674 0.30 51.80 -23.52
N ARG A 675 1.25 51.65 -24.47
CA ARG A 675 2.45 50.85 -24.24
C ARG A 675 3.28 51.34 -23.06
N VAL A 676 3.82 50.41 -22.30
CA VAL A 676 4.73 50.66 -21.19
C VAL A 676 6.15 50.27 -21.60
N ARG A 677 7.15 51.15 -21.33
CA ARG A 677 8.54 50.82 -21.60
C ARG A 677 9.08 49.85 -20.59
N VAL A 678 9.48 48.63 -21.04
CA VAL A 678 10.10 47.62 -20.18
C VAL A 678 11.59 47.91 -19.96
N GLY A 679 12.31 48.22 -21.04
CA GLY A 679 13.75 48.58 -20.95
C GLY A 679 14.47 48.50 -22.28
N GLY A 680 15.75 48.91 -22.29
CA GLY A 680 16.66 48.77 -23.43
C GLY A 680 17.57 47.54 -23.32
N GLY A 681 18.41 47.33 -24.35
CA GLY A 681 19.41 46.26 -24.40
C GLY A 681 18.90 44.93 -24.98
N TRP A 682 17.62 44.86 -25.40
CA TRP A 682 17.03 43.67 -25.96
C TRP A 682 17.46 43.32 -27.39
N GLY A 683 18.19 44.25 -28.04
CA GLY A 683 18.80 44.00 -29.35
C GLY A 683 19.92 42.95 -29.33
N GLY A 684 20.42 42.55 -28.16
CA GLY A 684 21.38 41.46 -27.99
C GLY A 684 20.79 40.07 -28.16
N PHE A 685 19.45 39.94 -28.20
CA PHE A 685 18.77 38.71 -28.41
C PHE A 685 18.24 38.60 -29.85
N SER A 686 18.42 37.42 -30.45
CA SER A 686 17.88 37.16 -31.80
C SER A 686 16.40 36.77 -31.77
N GLN A 687 15.97 36.09 -30.69
CA GLN A 687 14.59 35.61 -30.51
C GLN A 687 14.10 35.90 -29.09
N LEU A 688 12.82 36.26 -28.96
CA LEU A 688 12.07 36.37 -27.72
C LEU A 688 10.88 35.40 -27.82
N VAL A 689 10.72 34.52 -26.83
CA VAL A 689 9.73 33.44 -26.83
C VAL A 689 8.86 33.58 -25.59
N GLY A 690 7.53 33.71 -25.76
CA GLY A 690 6.58 33.62 -24.68
C GLY A 690 6.34 32.11 -24.37
N ALA A 691 7.04 31.60 -23.37
CA ALA A 691 7.21 30.16 -23.17
C ALA A 691 6.24 29.56 -22.14
N GLY A 692 5.21 30.31 -21.71
CA GLY A 692 4.37 29.89 -20.58
C GLY A 692 5.11 30.00 -19.25
N ASP A 693 4.60 29.38 -18.20
CA ASP A 693 5.19 29.42 -16.84
C ASP A 693 6.38 28.45 -16.73
N VAL A 694 7.54 28.92 -17.08
CA VAL A 694 8.81 28.15 -17.05
C VAL A 694 9.41 28.07 -15.65
N THR A 695 9.08 29.04 -14.80
CA THR A 695 9.60 29.11 -13.42
C THR A 695 8.66 28.46 -12.40
N ASN A 696 7.49 28.04 -12.85
CA ASN A 696 6.44 27.40 -12.04
C ASN A 696 6.01 28.26 -10.84
N ASP A 697 5.84 29.56 -11.09
CA ASP A 697 5.38 30.54 -10.10
C ASP A 697 3.92 31.00 -10.32
N GLY A 698 3.24 30.39 -11.29
CA GLY A 698 1.86 30.65 -11.65
C GLY A 698 1.68 31.77 -12.68
N ARG A 699 2.76 32.28 -13.29
CA ARG A 699 2.75 33.33 -14.31
C ARG A 699 3.58 32.94 -15.52
N PRO A 700 3.11 33.28 -16.73
CA PRO A 700 3.93 33.10 -17.94
C PRO A 700 5.23 33.89 -17.92
N ASP A 701 6.26 33.28 -18.48
CA ASP A 701 7.62 33.83 -18.54
C ASP A 701 8.09 34.07 -19.99
N LEU A 702 9.24 34.71 -20.13
CA LEU A 702 9.87 35.00 -21.42
C LEU A 702 11.24 34.33 -21.49
N ILE A 703 11.51 33.62 -22.59
CA ILE A 703 12.85 33.13 -22.93
C ILE A 703 13.46 34.10 -23.97
N ALA A 704 14.64 34.60 -23.70
CA ALA A 704 15.42 35.44 -24.62
C ALA A 704 16.65 34.67 -25.08
N TYR A 705 16.69 34.32 -26.38
CA TYR A 705 17.76 33.58 -27.04
C TYR A 705 18.64 34.50 -27.87
N GLY A 706 19.96 34.37 -27.74
CA GLY A 706 20.90 35.17 -28.48
C GLY A 706 22.35 34.72 -28.39
N THR A 707 23.24 35.29 -29.21
CA THR A 707 24.67 34.95 -29.25
C THR A 707 25.41 35.27 -27.95
N GLY A 708 24.93 36.23 -27.16
CA GLY A 708 25.44 36.57 -25.84
C GLY A 708 24.94 35.69 -24.71
N GLY A 709 24.14 34.68 -25.02
CA GLY A 709 23.57 33.73 -24.07
C GLY A 709 22.03 33.67 -24.13
N THR A 710 21.47 32.65 -23.46
CA THR A 710 20.03 32.51 -23.29
C THR A 710 19.67 32.77 -21.83
N TYR A 711 18.57 33.48 -21.61
CA TYR A 711 18.08 33.81 -20.28
C TYR A 711 16.59 33.60 -20.19
N VAL A 712 16.14 33.20 -19.00
CA VAL A 712 14.72 33.21 -18.61
C VAL A 712 14.43 34.56 -17.93
N TYR A 713 13.38 35.23 -18.34
CA TYR A 713 12.90 36.47 -17.74
C TYR A 713 11.56 36.15 -17.04
N ARG A 714 11.64 35.94 -15.74
CA ARG A 714 10.49 35.68 -14.90
C ARG A 714 9.59 36.91 -14.82
N SER A 715 8.32 36.78 -15.07
CA SER A 715 7.36 37.86 -14.93
C SER A 715 7.11 38.22 -13.46
N ASN A 716 6.95 39.53 -13.20
CA ASN A 716 6.78 40.06 -11.83
C ASN A 716 5.31 40.39 -11.49
N GLY A 717 4.36 40.16 -12.41
CA GLY A 717 2.96 40.49 -12.23
C GLY A 717 2.65 41.99 -12.32
N THR A 718 3.58 42.83 -12.85
CA THR A 718 3.42 44.27 -12.95
C THR A 718 3.91 44.78 -14.29
N ALA A 719 3.25 45.81 -14.85
CA ALA A 719 3.64 46.40 -16.12
C ALA A 719 4.97 47.16 -16.05
N THR A 720 5.26 47.82 -14.93
CA THR A 720 6.52 48.48 -14.65
C THR A 720 7.50 47.51 -14.00
N GLY A 721 8.70 47.32 -14.62
CA GLY A 721 9.63 46.28 -14.16
C GLY A 721 9.09 44.88 -14.39
N ALA A 722 8.46 44.64 -15.52
CA ALA A 722 7.71 43.44 -15.84
C ALA A 722 8.48 42.13 -15.65
N PHE A 723 9.80 42.14 -15.75
CA PHE A 723 10.64 40.95 -15.75
C PHE A 723 11.84 41.02 -14.83
N THR A 724 12.19 39.89 -14.23
CA THR A 724 13.44 39.63 -13.52
C THR A 724 14.23 38.57 -14.27
N ARG A 725 15.46 38.92 -14.72
CA ARG A 725 16.35 38.01 -15.44
C ARG A 725 16.88 36.91 -14.54
N GLN A 726 16.82 35.70 -15.03
CA GLN A 726 17.34 34.49 -14.35
C GLN A 726 18.29 33.71 -15.30
N PRO A 727 19.34 33.08 -14.78
CA PRO A 727 20.21 32.23 -15.56
C PRO A 727 19.45 30.93 -15.95
N THR A 728 19.88 30.37 -17.09
CA THR A 728 19.45 29.04 -17.53
C THR A 728 20.60 28.34 -18.25
N THR A 729 20.60 27.03 -18.29
CA THR A 729 21.53 26.24 -19.11
C THR A 729 20.92 25.86 -20.46
N LEU A 730 19.69 26.28 -20.76
CA LEU A 730 19.08 26.11 -22.08
C LEU A 730 19.92 26.85 -23.14
N TYR A 731 20.28 26.11 -24.20
CA TYR A 731 21.13 26.61 -25.30
C TYR A 731 22.50 27.17 -24.88
N ALA A 732 23.04 26.69 -23.76
CA ALA A 732 24.38 27.08 -23.32
C ALA A 732 25.44 26.74 -24.39
N GLY A 733 26.18 27.72 -24.86
CA GLY A 733 27.15 27.57 -25.97
C GLY A 733 26.53 27.45 -27.38
N GLU A 734 25.20 27.55 -27.51
CA GLU A 734 24.48 27.38 -28.79
C GLU A 734 23.80 28.68 -29.29
N GLY A 735 24.22 29.87 -28.82
CA GLY A 735 23.54 31.14 -29.09
C GLY A 735 23.43 31.58 -30.54
N GLY A 736 24.17 30.98 -31.46
CA GLY A 736 24.08 31.22 -32.91
C GLY A 736 23.60 30.01 -33.73
N LYS A 737 23.24 28.90 -33.08
CA LYS A 737 22.95 27.64 -33.73
C LYS A 737 21.58 27.60 -34.41
N PHE A 738 20.60 28.21 -33.76
CA PHE A 738 19.23 28.14 -34.21
C PHE A 738 18.79 29.38 -34.96
N THR A 739 18.16 29.18 -36.12
CA THR A 739 17.63 30.24 -36.99
C THR A 739 16.21 30.65 -36.64
N SER A 740 15.53 29.87 -35.84
CA SER A 740 14.21 30.15 -35.25
C SER A 740 14.10 29.42 -33.92
N VAL A 741 13.58 30.11 -32.90
CA VAL A 741 13.23 29.55 -31.59
C VAL A 741 11.83 30.05 -31.26
N SER A 742 10.89 29.15 -30.89
CA SER A 742 9.50 29.48 -30.60
C SER A 742 8.91 28.55 -29.54
#